data_3e55989b56e9be1f935c2e15a6e4b683
#
_entry.id   3e55989b56e9be1f935c2e15a6e4b683
#
_cell.length_a   1.000
_cell.length_b   1.000
_cell.length_c   1.000
_cell.angle_alpha   90.00
_cell.angle_beta   90.00
_cell.angle_gamma   90.00
#
_symmetry.space_group_name_H-M   'P 1'
#
loop_
_entity.id
_entity.type
_entity.pdbx_description
1 polymer ?
#
loop_
_entity_poly.entity_id
_entity_poly.type
_entity_poly.pdbx_seq_one_letter_code
_entity_poly.pdbx_strand_id
1 'polypeptide(L)'
;MEQTCRGHHTGSRRAGVILLALALAAGSLAGCGQRNDLPVIENGTGGTGEDIRLPDGSLVTPDTAPDAGEASVAQTGSYDAASVTAVVTLTGDGATVSGSGASVSGSVVTFTSAGTYLISGDLADGQLIVDTADATADATADATADATADATADATADATADATADTEKVRLVLNGVSVACSTGPAVFVRSSPKKTVLYTAAGSVNLLSDGSGYIVEDAEQTEGEVYPNACVYACDDLRLDGEGTLRITGNADKGVNTKDDLEITGGTLIVTSPGTAVRGNDSVEMTGGTVTLTVTGEGDGLKSAQTEKDGKGWVSVSGGSLYITAIGDGISAATDLTVSGGTLVITALDAGGKALTDTGNAGTDSVQSGSGGMGGMGGFGGGRPGGMGGDGNSSKSSISAKGLKAAGTVTLAGGKLTVTAADDGIHADDTVLLQDGEAYIRSGDDGVHADRVLTLSGGSLEIAQSYEGLEAAQITVSGGRTRITASDDGINASSGGGGSMGGGRPGGFGGGGRPGGRSGGTADGQTAGGTVTDTLTPLLTVSGGYTVVYASGDGIDSNGNIVMTGGTLLVFGPTDNGNGAIDYGDGNCSMTISGGTLLAVGSSGMAETATGSGQAVFDGAFRSSVAAGTLIGLCDADGNLLCGYRLPKVISSIVFSSAALTSGATYTLVQGGTAEADGDGVLDLSTWTGYSTLGSRAAE
;
A
#
# COMPACT_ATOMS: atom_id res chain seq x y z
N MET A 1 2.01 20.84 -35.53
CA MET A 1 2.47 22.05 -34.80
C MET A 1 3.44 21.53 -33.77
N GLU A 2 4.71 21.76 -33.97
CA GLU A 2 5.76 21.36 -33.01
C GLU A 2 5.60 22.18 -31.74
N GLN A 3 5.49 21.49 -30.61
CA GLN A 3 5.32 22.10 -29.30
C GLN A 3 6.50 21.65 -28.44
N THR A 4 7.43 22.54 -28.20
CA THR A 4 8.64 22.22 -27.39
C THR A 4 8.54 22.80 -26.00
N CYS A 5 8.89 21.99 -24.97
CA CYS A 5 9.25 22.48 -23.65
C CYS A 5 10.74 22.84 -23.63
N ARG A 6 11.08 23.97 -23.04
CA ARG A 6 12.49 24.32 -22.80
C ARG A 6 12.85 23.91 -21.37
N GLY A 7 13.60 22.84 -21.24
CA GLY A 7 14.06 22.37 -19.93
C GLY A 7 15.29 23.15 -19.47
N HIS A 8 15.28 23.61 -18.23
CA HIS A 8 16.48 24.09 -17.54
C HIS A 8 17.14 22.95 -16.80
N HIS A 9 18.37 22.60 -17.21
CA HIS A 9 19.24 21.71 -16.45
C HIS A 9 20.15 22.56 -15.55
N THR A 10 19.88 22.62 -14.28
CA THR A 10 20.87 23.05 -13.29
C THR A 10 21.21 21.85 -12.41
N GLY A 11 22.35 21.22 -12.69
CA GLY A 11 22.92 20.18 -11.85
C GLY A 11 23.52 20.78 -10.59
N SER A 12 23.00 20.44 -9.43
CA SER A 12 23.66 20.65 -8.14
C SER A 12 23.84 19.32 -7.43
N ARG A 13 25.08 18.87 -7.31
CA ARG A 13 25.47 17.72 -6.47
C ARG A 13 25.57 18.18 -5.03
N ARG A 14 24.74 17.69 -4.14
CA ARG A 14 25.03 17.70 -2.70
C ARG A 14 24.59 16.40 -2.04
N ALA A 15 25.54 15.72 -1.45
CA ALA A 15 25.32 14.59 -0.56
C ALA A 15 24.79 15.10 0.78
N GLY A 16 23.55 14.76 1.12
CA GLY A 16 22.95 14.99 2.43
C GLY A 16 23.12 13.76 3.31
N VAL A 17 23.95 13.88 4.34
CA VAL A 17 24.05 12.90 5.43
C VAL A 17 22.88 13.14 6.38
N ILE A 18 21.93 12.22 6.44
CA ILE A 18 20.87 12.24 7.44
C ILE A 18 21.42 11.69 8.75
N LEU A 19 21.63 12.57 9.75
CA LEU A 19 21.91 12.17 11.13
C LEU A 19 20.57 11.86 11.83
N LEU A 20 20.33 10.58 12.10
CA LEU A 20 19.20 10.13 12.91
C LEU A 20 19.53 10.43 14.38
N ALA A 21 18.88 11.43 14.97
CA ALA A 21 18.97 11.71 16.39
C ALA A 21 18.02 10.79 17.17
N LEU A 22 18.57 9.76 17.83
CA LEU A 22 17.86 8.91 18.79
C LEU A 22 17.62 9.71 20.08
N ALA A 23 16.41 10.16 20.32
CA ALA A 23 16.02 10.69 21.62
C ALA A 23 15.46 9.55 22.49
N LEU A 24 16.26 9.05 23.43
CA LEU A 24 15.77 8.19 24.51
C LEU A 24 14.94 9.04 25.49
N ALA A 25 13.64 8.89 25.48
CA ALA A 25 12.77 9.35 26.56
C ALA A 25 12.44 8.17 27.48
N ALA A 26 13.07 8.11 28.65
CA ALA A 26 12.65 7.27 29.75
C ALA A 26 11.42 7.91 30.39
N GLY A 27 10.27 7.31 30.21
CA GLY A 27 9.00 7.71 30.84
C GLY A 27 8.36 6.55 31.55
N SER A 28 8.22 6.72 32.85
CA SER A 28 7.77 5.83 33.89
C SER A 28 6.38 5.22 33.67
N LEU A 29 6.27 3.94 34.05
CA LEU A 29 5.04 3.19 34.30
C LEU A 29 4.06 3.93 35.24
N ALA A 30 2.86 4.20 34.76
CA ALA A 30 1.62 4.08 35.55
C ALA A 30 0.41 4.42 34.66
N GLY A 31 -0.53 3.51 34.55
CA GLY A 31 -1.84 3.83 33.96
C GLY A 31 -2.53 2.59 33.42
N CYS A 32 -3.20 1.84 34.32
CA CYS A 32 -4.34 1.02 33.95
C CYS A 32 -5.36 1.86 33.20
N GLY A 33 -5.88 1.35 32.10
CA GLY A 33 -7.20 1.79 31.74
C GLY A 33 -7.50 1.98 30.30
N GLN A 34 -8.41 1.27 29.90
CA GLN A 34 -9.31 1.23 28.74
C GLN A 34 -8.81 0.32 27.59
N ARG A 35 -9.36 -0.88 27.67
CA ARG A 35 -9.46 -1.77 26.52
C ARG A 35 -10.34 -1.09 25.50
N ASN A 36 -9.78 -0.74 24.36
CA ASN A 36 -10.59 -0.45 23.17
C ASN A 36 -10.98 -1.81 22.59
N ASP A 37 -12.20 -2.23 22.87
CA ASP A 37 -12.78 -3.41 22.25
C ASP A 37 -12.94 -3.14 20.75
N LEU A 38 -12.19 -3.85 19.91
CA LEU A 38 -12.48 -3.89 18.48
C LEU A 38 -13.81 -4.62 18.29
N PRO A 39 -14.69 -4.13 17.41
CA PRO A 39 -15.99 -4.75 17.19
C PRO A 39 -15.83 -6.16 16.62
N VAL A 40 -16.63 -7.08 17.16
CA VAL A 40 -16.76 -8.46 16.71
C VAL A 40 -17.38 -8.43 15.31
N ILE A 41 -16.70 -9.00 14.31
CA ILE A 41 -17.27 -9.24 13.00
C ILE A 41 -18.30 -10.37 13.12
N GLU A 42 -19.59 -10.02 13.12
CA GLU A 42 -20.64 -11.01 12.96
C GLU A 42 -20.68 -11.46 11.51
N ASN A 43 -20.57 -12.77 11.27
CA ASN A 43 -20.72 -13.40 9.97
C ASN A 43 -22.15 -13.16 9.44
N GLY A 44 -22.30 -12.15 8.60
CA GLY A 44 -23.53 -11.89 7.86
C GLY A 44 -23.62 -12.80 6.64
N THR A 45 -24.67 -13.58 6.59
CA THR A 45 -25.03 -14.43 5.45
C THR A 45 -25.40 -13.60 4.22
N GLY A 46 -24.63 -13.76 3.14
CA GLY A 46 -25.05 -13.62 1.74
C GLY A 46 -25.78 -12.34 1.32
N GLY A 47 -25.05 -11.33 0.88
CA GLY A 47 -25.57 -10.20 0.11
C GLY A 47 -24.58 -9.83 -0.99
N THR A 48 -25.04 -9.68 -2.21
CA THR A 48 -24.26 -9.28 -3.38
C THR A 48 -23.92 -7.79 -3.28
N GLY A 49 -22.69 -7.49 -2.90
CA GLY A 49 -22.16 -6.15 -2.70
C GLY A 49 -21.48 -6.11 -1.32
N GLU A 50 -20.18 -6.42 -1.27
CA GLU A 50 -19.47 -6.50 0.02
C GLU A 50 -19.19 -5.12 0.56
N ASP A 51 -19.72 -4.84 1.73
CA ASP A 51 -19.40 -3.67 2.53
C ASP A 51 -17.96 -3.80 3.07
N ILE A 52 -17.05 -2.95 2.63
CA ILE A 52 -15.69 -2.85 3.20
C ILE A 52 -15.80 -2.13 4.55
N ARG A 53 -15.28 -2.75 5.63
CA ARG A 53 -15.23 -2.14 6.96
C ARG A 53 -13.83 -1.62 7.28
N LEU A 54 -13.77 -0.39 7.75
CA LEU A 54 -12.54 0.17 8.33
C LEU A 54 -12.24 -0.48 9.69
N PRO A 55 -10.98 -0.37 10.19
CA PRO A 55 -10.60 -0.90 11.50
C PRO A 55 -11.44 -0.39 12.67
N ASP A 56 -12.09 0.77 12.55
CA ASP A 56 -13.03 1.34 13.53
C ASP A 56 -14.44 0.72 13.44
N GLY A 57 -14.63 -0.27 12.55
CA GLY A 57 -15.92 -0.93 12.31
C GLY A 57 -16.88 -0.13 11.42
N SER A 58 -16.49 1.06 10.95
CA SER A 58 -17.29 1.81 10.00
C SER A 58 -17.30 1.11 8.63
N LEU A 59 -18.46 1.13 7.96
CA LEU A 59 -18.60 0.60 6.62
C LEU A 59 -18.02 1.62 5.62
N VAL A 60 -17.02 1.19 4.85
CA VAL A 60 -16.65 1.88 3.62
C VAL A 60 -17.40 1.19 2.50
N THR A 61 -18.55 1.73 2.15
CA THR A 61 -19.20 1.33 0.90
C THR A 61 -18.44 1.97 -0.26
N PRO A 62 -18.25 1.30 -1.40
CA PRO A 62 -17.70 1.92 -2.61
C PRO A 62 -18.46 3.18 -3.04
N ASP A 63 -19.70 3.36 -2.57
CA ASP A 63 -20.55 4.52 -2.80
C ASP A 63 -20.23 5.75 -1.93
N THR A 64 -19.27 5.70 -1.02
CA THR A 64 -18.87 6.87 -0.22
C THR A 64 -17.76 7.71 -0.86
N ALA A 65 -17.18 7.30 -1.99
CA ALA A 65 -16.61 8.26 -2.91
C ALA A 65 -17.68 9.35 -3.13
N PRO A 66 -17.36 10.65 -2.99
CA PRO A 66 -18.32 11.69 -3.25
C PRO A 66 -18.99 11.36 -4.56
N ASP A 67 -20.32 11.23 -4.54
CA ASP A 67 -21.10 10.93 -5.73
C ASP A 67 -20.52 11.84 -6.82
N ALA A 68 -19.89 11.23 -7.80
CA ALA A 68 -19.41 11.92 -8.97
C ALA A 68 -20.61 12.48 -9.73
N GLY A 69 -21.63 12.90 -8.95
CA GLY A 69 -22.94 13.35 -9.33
C GLY A 69 -22.88 14.05 -10.66
N GLU A 70 -23.80 13.74 -11.52
CA GLU A 70 -23.97 14.17 -12.91
C GLU A 70 -23.89 15.71 -13.12
N ALA A 71 -22.92 16.42 -12.54
CA ALA A 71 -22.60 17.78 -12.97
C ALA A 71 -21.91 17.68 -14.33
N SER A 72 -22.67 17.37 -15.35
CA SER A 72 -22.31 17.43 -16.75
C SER A 72 -22.21 18.86 -17.28
N VAL A 73 -22.46 19.85 -16.44
CA VAL A 73 -22.49 21.28 -16.79
C VAL A 73 -21.62 22.07 -15.83
N ALA A 74 -20.74 22.91 -16.41
CA ALA A 74 -19.95 23.86 -15.64
C ALA A 74 -20.83 24.85 -14.87
N GLN A 75 -20.45 25.15 -13.63
CA GLN A 75 -21.21 26.02 -12.74
C GLN A 75 -20.28 27.09 -12.16
N THR A 76 -20.69 28.38 -12.26
CA THR A 76 -19.96 29.48 -11.62
C THR A 76 -20.19 29.46 -10.12
N GLY A 77 -19.12 29.72 -9.38
CA GLY A 77 -19.10 29.92 -7.95
C GLY A 77 -18.79 31.36 -7.59
N SER A 78 -18.14 31.59 -6.47
CA SER A 78 -17.75 32.90 -5.97
C SER A 78 -16.24 33.09 -5.94
N TYR A 79 -15.75 34.20 -6.48
CA TYR A 79 -14.37 34.66 -6.39
C TYR A 79 -14.30 36.19 -6.43
N ASP A 80 -13.39 36.79 -5.66
CA ASP A 80 -13.23 38.24 -5.68
C ASP A 80 -12.43 38.70 -6.92
N ALA A 81 -13.11 39.27 -7.88
CA ALA A 81 -12.50 39.75 -9.11
C ALA A 81 -11.71 41.08 -8.95
N ALA A 82 -11.71 41.70 -7.78
CA ALA A 82 -11.05 43.00 -7.60
C ALA A 82 -9.51 42.90 -7.58
N SER A 83 -8.96 41.69 -7.38
CA SER A 83 -7.53 41.43 -7.22
C SER A 83 -6.90 40.70 -8.40
N VAL A 84 -7.63 40.50 -9.53
CA VAL A 84 -7.11 39.71 -10.66
C VAL A 84 -6.37 40.58 -11.67
N THR A 85 -5.37 39.99 -12.34
CA THR A 85 -4.60 40.60 -13.44
C THR A 85 -5.46 40.79 -14.68
N ALA A 86 -6.31 39.78 -14.97
CA ALA A 86 -7.29 39.84 -16.04
C ALA A 86 -8.49 38.92 -15.78
N VAL A 87 -9.62 39.28 -16.37
CA VAL A 87 -10.81 38.43 -16.51
C VAL A 87 -10.87 37.89 -17.91
N VAL A 88 -10.99 36.57 -18.05
CA VAL A 88 -11.10 35.83 -19.31
C VAL A 88 -12.48 35.20 -19.39
N THR A 89 -13.25 35.57 -20.40
CA THR A 89 -14.57 34.97 -20.64
C THR A 89 -14.51 34.16 -21.92
N LEU A 90 -14.70 32.84 -21.79
CA LEU A 90 -14.74 31.88 -22.87
C LEU A 90 -16.13 31.94 -23.54
N THR A 91 -16.20 31.81 -24.87
CA THR A 91 -17.42 32.10 -25.67
C THR A 91 -17.73 31.02 -26.73
N GLY A 92 -17.43 29.75 -26.42
CA GLY A 92 -17.67 28.62 -27.30
C GLY A 92 -16.52 28.38 -28.30
N ASP A 93 -16.27 29.30 -29.19
CA ASP A 93 -15.23 29.21 -30.23
C ASP A 93 -14.10 30.24 -30.08
N GLY A 94 -14.09 31.00 -28.98
CA GLY A 94 -13.09 32.00 -28.68
C GLY A 94 -13.16 32.51 -27.24
N ALA A 95 -12.51 33.63 -26.98
CA ALA A 95 -12.55 34.25 -25.65
C ALA A 95 -12.39 35.78 -25.74
N THR A 96 -12.80 36.46 -24.66
CA THR A 96 -12.51 37.89 -24.44
C THR A 96 -11.66 38.08 -23.22
N VAL A 97 -10.70 39.00 -23.28
CA VAL A 97 -9.80 39.32 -22.15
C VAL A 97 -10.02 40.77 -21.74
N SER A 98 -10.25 40.98 -20.45
CA SER A 98 -10.29 42.31 -19.83
C SER A 98 -9.18 42.40 -18.80
N GLY A 99 -8.12 43.12 -19.07
CA GLY A 99 -6.88 43.20 -18.30
C GLY A 99 -5.65 43.00 -19.21
N SER A 100 -4.57 42.48 -18.61
CA SER A 100 -3.31 42.25 -19.31
C SER A 100 -2.75 40.85 -19.04
N GLY A 101 -1.69 40.45 -19.75
CA GLY A 101 -0.97 39.17 -19.51
C GLY A 101 -1.63 37.95 -20.13
N ALA A 102 -2.71 38.10 -20.89
CA ALA A 102 -3.30 37.03 -21.67
C ALA A 102 -3.64 37.54 -23.10
N SER A 103 -3.55 36.63 -24.08
CA SER A 103 -3.89 36.86 -25.46
C SER A 103 -4.78 35.75 -26.01
N VAL A 104 -5.55 36.07 -27.09
CA VAL A 104 -6.48 35.10 -27.68
C VAL A 104 -6.17 35.00 -29.19
N SER A 105 -6.11 33.80 -29.69
CA SER A 105 -5.99 33.48 -31.11
C SER A 105 -6.93 32.33 -31.47
N GLY A 106 -8.08 32.64 -32.07
CA GLY A 106 -9.16 31.69 -32.29
C GLY A 106 -9.67 31.14 -30.94
N SER A 107 -9.71 29.86 -30.79
CA SER A 107 -10.12 29.17 -29.53
C SER A 107 -8.95 28.90 -28.59
N VAL A 108 -7.78 29.48 -28.81
CA VAL A 108 -6.61 29.35 -27.91
C VAL A 108 -6.42 30.60 -27.10
N VAL A 109 -6.39 30.45 -25.78
CA VAL A 109 -6.05 31.49 -24.80
C VAL A 109 -4.65 31.24 -24.28
N THR A 110 -3.74 32.21 -24.45
CA THR A 110 -2.34 32.10 -23.98
C THR A 110 -2.10 33.13 -22.86
N PHE A 111 -1.68 32.65 -21.69
CA PHE A 111 -1.23 33.45 -20.55
C PHE A 111 0.28 33.67 -20.67
N THR A 112 0.70 34.94 -20.80
CA THR A 112 2.08 35.31 -21.22
C THR A 112 2.86 36.00 -20.09
N SER A 113 2.28 36.14 -18.90
CA SER A 113 2.98 36.71 -17.74
C SER A 113 2.43 36.14 -16.44
N ALA A 114 3.21 36.24 -15.38
CA ALA A 114 2.75 35.95 -14.03
C ALA A 114 1.55 36.82 -13.65
N GLY A 115 0.66 36.28 -12.82
CA GLY A 115 -0.54 36.96 -12.35
C GLY A 115 -1.70 36.01 -12.10
N THR A 116 -2.81 36.57 -11.62
CA THR A 116 -4.05 35.85 -11.34
C THR A 116 -5.08 36.13 -12.43
N TYR A 117 -5.59 35.10 -13.06
CA TYR A 117 -6.53 35.15 -14.17
C TYR A 117 -7.85 34.47 -13.80
N LEU A 118 -8.94 35.26 -13.72
CA LEU A 118 -10.28 34.72 -13.47
C LEU A 118 -10.91 34.27 -14.80
N ILE A 119 -11.17 32.97 -14.90
CA ILE A 119 -11.63 32.35 -16.15
C ILE A 119 -13.03 31.78 -15.93
N SER A 120 -13.96 32.04 -16.87
CA SER A 120 -15.31 31.49 -16.87
C SER A 120 -15.82 31.24 -18.28
N GLY A 121 -16.84 30.39 -18.44
CA GLY A 121 -17.47 30.08 -19.72
C GLY A 121 -16.92 28.82 -20.37
N ASP A 122 -17.19 28.64 -21.67
CA ASP A 122 -16.88 27.39 -22.38
C ASP A 122 -16.04 27.61 -23.64
N LEU A 123 -15.16 26.65 -23.93
CA LEU A 123 -14.52 26.41 -25.23
C LEU A 123 -14.93 25.01 -25.70
N ALA A 124 -15.68 24.97 -26.79
CA ALA A 124 -16.17 23.71 -27.38
C ALA A 124 -15.04 22.87 -28.01
N ASP A 125 -14.04 23.55 -28.58
CA ASP A 125 -12.77 22.95 -29.07
C ASP A 125 -11.67 24.02 -29.00
N GLY A 126 -10.93 24.06 -27.90
CA GLY A 126 -9.93 25.08 -27.65
C GLY A 126 -8.97 24.72 -26.54
N GLN A 127 -8.06 25.62 -26.21
CA GLN A 127 -6.96 25.34 -25.28
C GLN A 127 -6.63 26.55 -24.42
N LEU A 128 -6.28 26.28 -23.15
CA LEU A 128 -5.65 27.23 -22.25
C LEU A 128 -4.14 26.93 -22.20
N ILE A 129 -3.30 27.86 -22.60
CA ILE A 129 -1.85 27.73 -22.64
C ILE A 129 -1.22 28.71 -21.65
N VAL A 130 -0.35 28.23 -20.78
CA VAL A 130 0.59 29.06 -20.02
C VAL A 130 1.93 29.01 -20.75
N ASP A 131 2.38 30.17 -21.23
CA ASP A 131 3.64 30.32 -21.99
C ASP A 131 4.23 31.68 -21.66
N THR A 132 4.85 31.78 -20.50
CA THR A 132 5.49 33.02 -20.03
C THR A 132 6.88 33.09 -20.65
N ALA A 133 7.24 34.23 -21.24
CA ALA A 133 8.57 34.44 -21.76
C ALA A 133 9.59 34.29 -20.61
N ASP A 134 10.62 33.49 -20.85
CA ASP A 134 11.76 33.42 -19.96
C ASP A 134 12.23 34.82 -19.56
N ALA A 135 12.26 35.09 -18.29
CA ALA A 135 13.03 36.21 -17.76
C ALA A 135 14.54 35.87 -17.87
N THR A 136 15.01 35.58 -19.09
CA THR A 136 16.44 35.26 -19.36
C THR A 136 17.37 36.47 -19.24
N ALA A 137 16.90 37.57 -18.62
CA ALA A 137 17.72 38.73 -18.33
C ALA A 137 18.43 38.74 -16.98
N ASP A 138 18.15 37.79 -16.07
CA ASP A 138 18.69 37.82 -14.70
C ASP A 138 19.59 36.63 -14.31
N ALA A 139 19.96 35.78 -15.27
CA ALA A 139 20.83 34.62 -15.02
C ALA A 139 22.29 34.96 -14.62
N THR A 140 22.65 36.24 -14.49
CA THR A 140 23.98 36.66 -14.04
C THR A 140 24.01 37.22 -12.61
N ALA A 141 22.87 37.45 -11.95
CA ALA A 141 22.84 38.02 -10.61
C ALA A 141 22.64 36.98 -9.49
N ASP A 142 22.03 35.83 -9.81
CA ASP A 142 21.63 34.83 -8.78
C ASP A 142 22.72 33.79 -8.45
N ALA A 143 23.78 33.70 -9.22
CA ALA A 143 24.83 32.68 -9.02
C ALA A 143 25.75 32.93 -7.79
N THR A 144 25.59 34.03 -7.07
CA THR A 144 26.44 34.38 -5.92
C THR A 144 25.72 34.53 -4.57
N ALA A 145 24.39 34.52 -4.53
CA ALA A 145 23.64 34.74 -3.30
C ALA A 145 23.12 33.45 -2.62
N ASP A 146 22.98 32.34 -3.37
CA ASP A 146 22.30 31.14 -2.91
C ASP A 146 23.17 30.12 -2.14
N ALA A 147 24.44 30.40 -1.94
CA ALA A 147 25.37 29.40 -1.35
C ALA A 147 25.37 29.36 0.19
N THR A 148 24.62 30.20 0.93
CA THR A 148 24.76 30.27 2.39
C THR A 148 23.48 30.29 3.22
N ALA A 149 22.29 30.25 2.65
CA ALA A 149 21.04 30.46 3.40
C ALA A 149 20.11 29.24 3.54
N ASP A 150 20.34 28.12 2.82
CA ASP A 150 19.30 27.09 2.59
C ASP A 150 19.33 25.87 3.55
N ALA A 151 20.05 25.88 4.64
CA ALA A 151 20.20 24.66 5.46
C ALA A 151 19.29 24.57 6.71
N THR A 152 18.48 25.58 7.06
CA THR A 152 17.73 25.53 8.34
C THR A 152 16.33 26.15 8.36
N ALA A 153 15.76 26.56 7.25
CA ALA A 153 14.52 27.36 7.24
C ALA A 153 13.27 26.70 6.64
N ASP A 154 13.36 25.52 6.04
CA ASP A 154 12.30 25.00 5.15
C ASP A 154 11.08 24.36 5.82
N ALA A 155 11.13 23.99 7.09
CA ALA A 155 10.03 23.26 7.74
C ALA A 155 8.98 24.15 8.44
N THR A 156 9.15 25.47 8.53
CA THR A 156 8.22 26.35 9.23
C THR A 156 7.85 27.65 8.48
N ALA A 157 8.42 27.89 7.31
CA ALA A 157 8.27 29.13 6.57
C ALA A 157 7.14 29.13 5.51
N ASP A 158 6.66 27.95 5.07
CA ASP A 158 5.73 27.85 3.92
C ASP A 158 4.31 28.35 4.23
N ALA A 159 3.84 28.27 5.46
CA ALA A 159 2.49 28.74 5.83
C ALA A 159 2.34 30.28 5.91
N THR A 160 3.45 31.02 5.97
CA THR A 160 3.42 32.50 6.05
C THR A 160 4.04 33.21 4.85
N ALA A 161 4.80 32.49 4.01
CA ALA A 161 5.46 33.03 2.83
C ALA A 161 4.51 33.12 1.62
N ASP A 162 3.39 32.39 1.61
CA ASP A 162 2.46 32.32 0.46
C ASP A 162 1.73 33.67 0.17
N ALA A 163 1.66 34.58 1.13
CA ALA A 163 0.97 35.87 0.95
C ALA A 163 1.82 36.96 0.26
N THR A 164 3.14 36.84 0.17
CA THR A 164 4.02 37.87 -0.38
C THR A 164 4.74 37.49 -1.67
N ALA A 165 4.73 36.20 -2.07
CA ALA A 165 5.43 35.69 -3.26
C ALA A 165 4.53 35.49 -4.49
N ASP A 166 3.31 36.03 -4.51
CA ASP A 166 2.30 35.76 -5.56
C ASP A 166 2.58 36.46 -6.89
N THR A 167 3.62 37.28 -6.97
CA THR A 167 3.91 38.07 -8.18
C THR A 167 4.66 37.30 -9.26
N GLU A 168 5.15 36.09 -8.98
CA GLU A 168 5.92 35.28 -9.93
C GLU A 168 5.19 33.98 -10.36
N LYS A 169 3.99 33.72 -9.82
CA LYS A 169 3.20 32.54 -10.16
C LYS A 169 2.12 32.87 -11.19
N VAL A 170 1.75 31.90 -12.03
CA VAL A 170 0.57 31.97 -12.87
C VAL A 170 -0.57 31.24 -12.17
N ARG A 171 -1.59 31.99 -11.74
CA ARG A 171 -2.78 31.42 -11.09
C ARG A 171 -3.99 31.51 -12.03
N LEU A 172 -4.46 30.36 -12.48
CA LEU A 172 -5.66 30.22 -13.31
C LEU A 172 -6.84 29.89 -12.39
N VAL A 173 -7.68 30.90 -12.09
CA VAL A 173 -8.87 30.74 -11.25
C VAL A 173 -10.02 30.27 -12.13
N LEU A 174 -10.38 29.01 -12.04
CA LEU A 174 -11.46 28.38 -12.78
C LEU A 174 -12.79 28.63 -12.08
N ASN A 175 -13.70 29.33 -12.72
CA ASN A 175 -15.00 29.71 -12.17
C ASN A 175 -16.16 29.40 -13.11
N GLY A 176 -16.50 28.12 -13.20
CA GLY A 176 -17.51 27.62 -14.15
C GLY A 176 -16.92 27.52 -15.56
N VAL A 177 -15.76 26.90 -15.66
CA VAL A 177 -15.04 26.68 -16.92
C VAL A 177 -15.40 25.32 -17.51
N SER A 178 -15.65 25.27 -18.83
CA SER A 178 -15.72 24.04 -19.60
C SER A 178 -14.79 24.16 -20.80
N VAL A 179 -13.75 23.33 -20.87
CA VAL A 179 -12.80 23.33 -22.00
C VAL A 179 -12.68 21.89 -22.51
N ALA A 180 -13.00 21.72 -23.80
CA ALA A 180 -12.66 20.54 -24.55
C ALA A 180 -11.58 20.91 -25.60
N CYS A 181 -10.63 19.98 -25.85
CA CYS A 181 -9.59 20.16 -26.87
C CYS A 181 -9.40 18.86 -27.64
N SER A 182 -9.84 18.84 -28.91
CA SER A 182 -9.76 17.61 -29.72
C SER A 182 -8.34 17.27 -30.22
N THR A 183 -7.41 18.22 -30.17
CA THR A 183 -6.07 18.13 -30.81
C THR A 183 -4.91 18.26 -29.85
N GLY A 184 -5.18 18.26 -28.53
CA GLY A 184 -4.16 18.40 -27.50
C GLY A 184 -4.72 18.47 -26.09
N PRO A 185 -3.91 18.85 -25.09
CA PRO A 185 -4.36 19.13 -23.74
C PRO A 185 -5.42 20.22 -23.70
N ALA A 186 -6.39 20.12 -22.80
CA ALA A 186 -7.29 21.24 -22.49
C ALA A 186 -6.54 22.38 -21.78
N VAL A 187 -5.57 22.03 -20.92
CA VAL A 187 -4.64 22.96 -20.29
C VAL A 187 -3.21 22.52 -20.57
N PHE A 188 -2.40 23.42 -21.13
CA PHE A 188 -1.00 23.17 -21.42
C PHE A 188 -0.10 24.24 -20.79
N VAL A 189 0.67 23.86 -19.78
CA VAL A 189 1.73 24.71 -19.21
C VAL A 189 3.02 24.41 -19.97
N ARG A 190 3.42 25.29 -20.86
CA ARG A 190 4.66 25.19 -21.62
C ARG A 190 5.84 25.72 -20.85
N SER A 191 5.64 26.87 -20.22
CA SER A 191 6.63 27.55 -19.44
C SER A 191 5.95 28.41 -18.38
N SER A 192 6.41 28.34 -17.15
CA SER A 192 5.97 29.18 -16.04
C SER A 192 7.20 29.72 -15.30
N PRO A 193 7.17 30.97 -14.77
CA PRO A 193 8.35 31.52 -14.10
C PRO A 193 8.79 30.73 -12.87
N LYS A 194 7.81 30.15 -12.15
CA LYS A 194 8.03 29.29 -10.99
C LYS A 194 7.03 28.13 -10.93
N LYS A 195 5.75 28.45 -10.82
CA LYS A 195 4.68 27.47 -10.59
C LYS A 195 3.38 27.91 -11.25
N THR A 196 2.66 26.98 -11.85
CA THR A 196 1.28 27.20 -12.28
C THR A 196 0.31 26.63 -11.27
N VAL A 197 -0.68 27.43 -10.86
CA VAL A 197 -1.75 27.02 -9.93
C VAL A 197 -3.06 26.98 -10.71
N LEU A 198 -3.69 25.80 -10.81
CA LEU A 198 -5.09 25.65 -11.19
C LEU A 198 -5.93 25.73 -9.92
N TYR A 199 -6.62 26.86 -9.73
CA TYR A 199 -7.44 27.14 -8.57
C TYR A 199 -8.92 27.08 -8.89
N THR A 200 -9.69 26.28 -8.19
CA THR A 200 -11.15 26.21 -8.36
C THR A 200 -11.86 27.18 -7.41
N ALA A 201 -12.64 28.11 -7.97
CA ALA A 201 -13.40 29.07 -7.17
C ALA A 201 -14.43 28.37 -6.27
N ALA A 202 -14.67 28.91 -5.08
CA ALA A 202 -15.60 28.34 -4.11
C ALA A 202 -16.99 28.09 -4.71
N GLY A 203 -17.47 26.83 -4.63
CA GLY A 203 -18.77 26.40 -5.18
C GLY A 203 -18.83 26.33 -6.71
N SER A 204 -17.71 26.51 -7.42
CA SER A 204 -17.67 26.30 -8.87
C SER A 204 -17.57 24.84 -9.24
N VAL A 205 -18.05 24.50 -10.45
CA VAL A 205 -17.82 23.22 -11.11
C VAL A 205 -17.13 23.48 -12.45
N ASN A 206 -15.98 22.87 -12.66
CA ASN A 206 -15.15 23.07 -13.83
C ASN A 206 -14.88 21.75 -14.54
N LEU A 207 -14.92 21.75 -15.85
CA LEU A 207 -14.82 20.57 -16.71
C LEU A 207 -13.66 20.75 -17.69
N LEU A 208 -12.74 19.80 -17.74
CA LEU A 208 -11.65 19.75 -18.70
C LEU A 208 -11.66 18.39 -19.40
N SER A 209 -11.54 18.37 -20.72
CA SER A 209 -11.39 17.15 -21.50
C SER A 209 -10.46 17.33 -22.68
N ASP A 210 -9.69 16.31 -23.02
CA ASP A 210 -8.86 16.27 -24.22
C ASP A 210 -9.47 15.35 -25.30
N GLY A 211 -8.81 15.29 -26.45
CA GLY A 211 -9.14 14.37 -27.55
C GLY A 211 -8.39 13.06 -27.43
N SER A 212 -8.87 12.03 -28.09
CA SER A 212 -8.32 10.67 -28.01
C SER A 212 -7.21 10.36 -29.05
N GLY A 213 -6.82 11.27 -29.91
CA GLY A 213 -6.02 10.95 -31.08
C GLY A 213 -4.82 11.86 -31.36
N TYR A 214 -4.28 12.56 -30.36
CA TYR A 214 -3.18 13.50 -30.56
C TYR A 214 -1.82 13.01 -30.03
N ILE A 215 -1.78 11.86 -29.36
CA ILE A 215 -0.54 11.31 -28.80
C ILE A 215 0.34 10.77 -29.93
N VAL A 216 1.62 11.12 -29.89
CA VAL A 216 2.64 10.56 -30.77
C VAL A 216 3.23 9.31 -30.10
N GLU A 217 3.25 8.20 -30.82
CA GLU A 217 3.86 6.96 -30.35
C GLU A 217 5.35 7.15 -30.08
N ASP A 218 5.89 6.48 -29.07
CA ASP A 218 7.28 6.62 -28.63
C ASP A 218 8.30 6.43 -29.76
N ALA A 219 8.02 5.55 -30.73
CA ALA A 219 8.89 5.31 -31.87
C ALA A 219 8.97 6.48 -32.85
N GLU A 220 8.03 7.42 -32.81
CA GLU A 220 7.95 8.60 -33.66
C GLU A 220 8.42 9.88 -32.94
N GLN A 221 8.71 9.79 -31.63
CA GLN A 221 9.13 10.94 -30.85
C GLN A 221 10.58 11.31 -31.14
N THR A 222 10.84 12.61 -31.35
CA THR A 222 12.17 13.14 -31.55
C THR A 222 12.83 13.42 -30.20
N GLU A 223 14.07 13.03 -30.03
CA GLU A 223 14.82 13.28 -28.79
C GLU A 223 14.87 14.78 -28.47
N GLY A 224 14.45 15.15 -27.26
CA GLY A 224 14.40 16.55 -26.79
C GLY A 224 13.11 17.29 -27.11
N GLU A 225 12.18 16.70 -27.86
CA GLU A 225 10.83 17.25 -28.07
C GLU A 225 9.88 16.79 -26.96
N VAL A 226 8.85 17.57 -26.70
CA VAL A 226 7.81 17.25 -25.73
C VAL A 226 6.50 16.96 -26.45
N TYR A 227 6.00 15.76 -26.18
CA TYR A 227 4.74 15.29 -26.72
C TYR A 227 3.73 15.19 -25.56
N PRO A 228 2.77 16.12 -25.47
CA PRO A 228 1.76 16.07 -24.42
C PRO A 228 0.93 14.80 -24.50
N ASN A 229 0.65 14.18 -23.35
CA ASN A 229 -0.13 12.95 -23.26
C ASN A 229 -1.11 12.98 -22.08
N ALA A 230 -1.66 14.14 -21.76
CA ALA A 230 -2.62 14.30 -20.67
C ALA A 230 -3.57 15.46 -20.97
N CYS A 231 -4.77 15.41 -20.41
CA CYS A 231 -5.75 16.50 -20.50
C CYS A 231 -5.23 17.80 -19.88
N VAL A 232 -4.54 17.70 -18.74
CA VAL A 232 -3.75 18.78 -18.15
C VAL A 232 -2.29 18.36 -18.19
N TYR A 233 -1.51 19.06 -19.00
CA TYR A 233 -0.09 18.76 -19.16
C TYR A 233 0.78 19.96 -18.78
N ALA A 234 1.77 19.75 -17.94
CA ALA A 234 2.70 20.79 -17.50
C ALA A 234 4.17 20.38 -17.75
N CYS A 235 4.98 21.34 -18.22
CA CYS A 235 6.43 21.18 -18.33
C CYS A 235 7.17 21.64 -17.08
N ASP A 236 6.49 22.37 -16.21
CA ASP A 236 6.98 22.94 -14.96
C ASP A 236 6.06 22.53 -13.80
N ASP A 237 6.36 22.99 -12.58
CA ASP A 237 5.57 22.74 -11.38
C ASP A 237 4.09 23.08 -11.54
N LEU A 238 3.25 22.19 -11.04
CA LEU A 238 1.80 22.33 -11.06
C LEU A 238 1.21 22.16 -9.66
N ARG A 239 0.34 23.12 -9.26
CA ARG A 239 -0.49 22.96 -8.06
C ARG A 239 -1.96 22.90 -8.45
N LEU A 240 -2.69 21.95 -7.90
CA LEU A 240 -4.15 21.83 -7.95
C LEU A 240 -4.71 22.26 -6.59
N ASP A 241 -5.52 23.32 -6.55
CA ASP A 241 -5.97 23.96 -5.33
C ASP A 241 -7.40 24.53 -5.47
N GLY A 242 -7.97 25.01 -4.40
CA GLY A 242 -9.23 25.75 -4.37
C GLY A 242 -10.28 25.14 -3.46
N GLU A 243 -11.52 25.61 -3.66
CA GLU A 243 -12.70 25.22 -2.86
C GLU A 243 -13.87 24.72 -3.73
N GLY A 244 -13.67 24.68 -5.04
CA GLY A 244 -14.63 24.19 -6.03
C GLY A 244 -14.32 22.77 -6.49
N THR A 245 -14.98 22.36 -7.56
CA THR A 245 -14.82 21.05 -8.19
C THR A 245 -14.10 21.19 -9.54
N LEU A 246 -13.10 20.34 -9.76
CA LEU A 246 -12.45 20.14 -11.07
C LEU A 246 -12.64 18.71 -11.52
N ARG A 247 -13.32 18.54 -12.67
CA ARG A 247 -13.45 17.25 -13.35
C ARG A 247 -12.54 17.22 -14.56
N ILE A 248 -11.72 16.21 -14.66
CA ILE A 248 -10.79 15.99 -15.76
C ILE A 248 -11.10 14.65 -16.41
N THR A 249 -11.37 14.68 -17.70
CA THR A 249 -11.51 13.48 -18.53
C THR A 249 -10.34 13.42 -19.49
N GLY A 250 -9.35 12.58 -19.18
CA GLY A 250 -8.29 12.23 -20.10
C GLY A 250 -8.80 11.17 -21.06
N ASN A 251 -8.91 11.53 -22.35
CA ASN A 251 -9.36 10.60 -23.39
C ASN A 251 -8.20 9.97 -24.16
N ALA A 252 -7.04 10.63 -24.15
CA ALA A 252 -5.87 10.16 -24.89
C ALA A 252 -5.05 9.14 -24.09
N ASP A 253 -4.62 9.49 -22.88
CA ASP A 253 -3.82 8.65 -22.00
C ASP A 253 -4.06 9.06 -20.53
N LYS A 254 -3.50 10.18 -20.06
CA LYS A 254 -3.53 10.60 -18.66
C LYS A 254 -4.51 11.74 -18.41
N GLY A 255 -4.98 11.84 -17.17
CA GLY A 255 -5.75 13.00 -16.74
C GLY A 255 -4.85 14.21 -16.50
N VAL A 256 -3.87 14.08 -15.62
CA VAL A 256 -2.87 15.11 -15.28
C VAL A 256 -1.47 14.52 -15.41
N ASN A 257 -0.58 15.27 -16.04
CA ASN A 257 0.85 14.92 -16.12
C ASN A 257 1.71 16.17 -16.02
N THR A 258 2.62 16.24 -15.06
CA THR A 258 3.67 17.25 -15.02
C THR A 258 5.05 16.63 -15.17
N LYS A 259 5.99 17.37 -15.77
CA LYS A 259 7.40 16.97 -15.89
C LYS A 259 8.19 17.21 -14.62
N ASP A 260 7.70 18.04 -13.74
CA ASP A 260 8.32 18.41 -12.47
C ASP A 260 7.40 18.03 -11.29
N ASP A 261 7.32 18.85 -10.25
CA ASP A 261 6.57 18.58 -9.04
C ASP A 261 5.06 18.81 -9.21
N LEU A 262 4.26 17.96 -8.59
CA LEU A 262 2.81 18.10 -8.51
C LEU A 262 2.35 18.22 -7.05
N GLU A 263 1.60 19.27 -6.74
CA GLU A 263 0.98 19.48 -5.46
C GLU A 263 -0.55 19.44 -5.55
N ILE A 264 -1.21 18.78 -4.61
CA ILE A 264 -2.67 18.78 -4.45
C ILE A 264 -2.98 19.27 -3.04
N THR A 265 -3.50 20.51 -2.94
CA THR A 265 -3.64 21.18 -1.65
C THR A 265 -5.07 21.43 -1.23
N GLY A 266 -6.05 21.41 -2.16
CA GLY A 266 -7.45 21.71 -1.83
C GLY A 266 -8.44 21.35 -2.93
N GLY A 267 -9.70 21.67 -2.72
CA GLY A 267 -10.81 21.46 -3.64
C GLY A 267 -11.26 20.00 -3.78
N THR A 268 -12.15 19.79 -4.76
CA THR A 268 -12.59 18.44 -5.16
C THR A 268 -12.05 18.16 -6.56
N LEU A 269 -11.16 17.19 -6.68
CA LEU A 269 -10.58 16.75 -7.94
C LEU A 269 -11.14 15.38 -8.33
N ILE A 270 -11.69 15.27 -9.52
CA ILE A 270 -12.23 14.03 -10.07
C ILE A 270 -11.57 13.79 -11.43
N VAL A 271 -10.81 12.71 -11.55
CA VAL A 271 -10.08 12.37 -12.78
C VAL A 271 -10.51 11.00 -13.27
N THR A 272 -10.81 10.92 -14.58
CA THR A 272 -11.03 9.65 -15.27
C THR A 272 -10.13 9.62 -16.51
N SER A 273 -9.38 8.52 -16.70
CA SER A 273 -8.46 8.36 -17.83
C SER A 273 -8.24 6.89 -18.19
N PRO A 274 -7.86 6.58 -19.44
CA PRO A 274 -7.48 5.21 -19.81
C PRO A 274 -6.08 4.82 -19.32
N GLY A 275 -5.15 5.76 -19.15
CA GLY A 275 -3.84 5.55 -18.52
C GLY A 275 -3.78 6.14 -17.11
N THR A 276 -2.58 6.32 -16.58
CA THR A 276 -2.38 6.87 -15.23
C THR A 276 -3.20 8.13 -15.00
N ALA A 277 -3.99 8.16 -13.92
CA ALA A 277 -4.90 9.29 -13.70
C ALA A 277 -4.14 10.58 -13.38
N VAL A 278 -3.18 10.53 -12.46
CA VAL A 278 -2.39 11.70 -12.03
C VAL A 278 -0.93 11.32 -11.89
N ARG A 279 -0.05 12.06 -12.60
CA ARG A 279 1.40 11.87 -12.54
C ARG A 279 2.13 13.18 -12.31
N GLY A 280 2.98 13.21 -11.27
CA GLY A 280 4.06 14.18 -11.11
C GLY A 280 5.39 13.47 -11.37
N ASN A 281 6.20 13.93 -12.34
CA ASN A 281 7.40 13.18 -12.68
C ASN A 281 8.42 13.21 -11.53
N ASP A 282 8.71 14.40 -11.02
CA ASP A 282 9.71 14.58 -9.96
C ASP A 282 9.14 14.20 -8.58
N SER A 283 7.91 14.64 -8.28
CA SER A 283 7.22 14.26 -7.05
C SER A 283 5.71 14.45 -7.14
N VAL A 284 4.99 13.84 -6.19
CA VAL A 284 3.59 14.14 -5.93
C VAL A 284 3.41 14.36 -4.44
N GLU A 285 2.88 15.54 -4.07
CA GLU A 285 2.51 15.87 -2.71
C GLU A 285 1.01 16.13 -2.59
N MET A 286 0.34 15.46 -1.66
CA MET A 286 -1.06 15.71 -1.32
C MET A 286 -1.17 16.10 0.15
N THR A 287 -1.57 17.35 0.40
CA THR A 287 -1.76 17.87 1.75
C THR A 287 -3.23 18.10 2.11
N GLY A 288 -4.14 18.08 1.12
CA GLY A 288 -5.55 18.35 1.35
C GLY A 288 -6.44 18.02 0.16
N GLY A 289 -7.70 18.45 0.24
CA GLY A 289 -8.71 18.24 -0.80
C GLY A 289 -9.39 16.86 -0.74
N THR A 290 -10.33 16.66 -1.67
CA THR A 290 -10.98 15.37 -1.92
C THR A 290 -10.67 14.94 -3.35
N VAL A 291 -9.98 13.84 -3.51
CA VAL A 291 -9.46 13.37 -4.80
C VAL A 291 -10.07 12.03 -5.14
N THR A 292 -10.68 11.92 -6.32
CA THR A 292 -11.21 10.66 -6.86
C THR A 292 -10.55 10.37 -8.20
N LEU A 293 -9.85 9.25 -8.29
CA LEU A 293 -9.11 8.81 -9.48
C LEU A 293 -9.69 7.50 -9.99
N THR A 294 -10.05 7.48 -11.27
CA THR A 294 -10.55 6.30 -11.96
C THR A 294 -9.74 6.03 -13.22
N VAL A 295 -9.04 4.93 -13.24
CA VAL A 295 -8.27 4.46 -14.39
C VAL A 295 -9.05 3.34 -15.07
N THR A 296 -9.41 3.55 -16.34
CA THR A 296 -10.31 2.65 -17.09
C THR A 296 -9.58 1.68 -18.02
N GLY A 297 -8.28 1.88 -18.22
CA GLY A 297 -7.37 0.98 -18.92
C GLY A 297 -6.15 0.71 -18.04
N GLU A 298 -5.05 0.23 -18.60
CA GLU A 298 -3.84 -0.08 -17.84
C GLU A 298 -3.11 1.20 -17.41
N GLY A 299 -2.94 1.40 -16.10
CA GLY A 299 -2.24 2.56 -15.52
C GLY A 299 -2.48 2.70 -14.02
N ASP A 300 -1.69 3.55 -13.39
CA ASP A 300 -1.73 3.77 -11.94
C ASP A 300 -2.69 4.91 -11.58
N GLY A 301 -3.18 4.90 -10.36
CA GLY A 301 -4.01 5.99 -9.85
C GLY A 301 -3.21 7.27 -9.67
N LEU A 302 -2.22 7.25 -8.79
CA LEU A 302 -1.31 8.36 -8.46
C LEU A 302 0.15 7.90 -8.63
N LYS A 303 0.98 8.66 -9.37
CA LYS A 303 2.33 8.21 -9.72
C LYS A 303 3.39 9.30 -9.68
N SER A 304 4.57 8.98 -9.14
CA SER A 304 5.83 9.66 -9.45
C SER A 304 6.74 8.74 -10.28
N ALA A 305 7.67 9.31 -11.08
CA ALA A 305 8.39 8.50 -12.06
C ALA A 305 9.88 8.86 -12.21
N GLN A 306 10.40 9.83 -11.47
CA GLN A 306 11.79 10.26 -11.58
C GLN A 306 12.72 9.29 -10.85
N THR A 307 13.70 8.75 -11.57
CA THR A 307 14.72 7.84 -11.02
C THR A 307 16.14 8.37 -11.14
N GLU A 308 16.35 9.45 -11.89
CA GLU A 308 17.69 9.96 -12.21
C GLU A 308 18.10 11.18 -11.38
N LYS A 309 17.13 11.93 -10.83
CA LYS A 309 17.40 13.11 -10.01
C LYS A 309 17.41 12.72 -8.52
N ASP A 310 18.52 13.01 -7.83
CA ASP A 310 18.63 12.79 -6.38
C ASP A 310 17.51 13.52 -5.62
N GLY A 311 16.85 12.83 -4.69
CA GLY A 311 15.79 13.37 -3.85
C GLY A 311 14.45 13.60 -4.56
N LYS A 312 14.27 13.06 -5.75
CA LYS A 312 13.01 13.09 -6.50
C LYS A 312 12.43 11.67 -6.67
N GLY A 313 11.26 11.57 -7.28
CA GLY A 313 10.58 10.30 -7.53
C GLY A 313 9.67 9.84 -6.39
N TRP A 314 9.42 10.70 -5.40
CA TRP A 314 8.63 10.35 -4.21
C TRP A 314 7.15 10.74 -4.34
N VAL A 315 6.34 10.08 -3.50
CA VAL A 315 4.93 10.44 -3.27
C VAL A 315 4.71 10.64 -1.78
N SER A 316 4.05 11.74 -1.40
CA SER A 316 3.68 12.04 -0.02
C SER A 316 2.19 12.38 0.10
N VAL A 317 1.51 11.75 1.06
CA VAL A 317 0.13 12.06 1.42
C VAL A 317 0.08 12.38 2.91
N SER A 318 -0.17 13.65 3.25
CA SER A 318 -0.23 14.11 4.63
C SER A 318 -1.63 14.55 5.08
N GLY A 319 -2.60 14.62 4.15
CA GLY A 319 -3.97 15.03 4.47
C GLY A 319 -4.95 14.85 3.33
N GLY A 320 -6.20 15.21 3.56
CA GLY A 320 -7.29 15.09 2.59
C GLY A 320 -7.91 13.70 2.52
N SER A 321 -8.68 13.46 1.46
CA SER A 321 -9.32 12.17 1.18
C SER A 321 -8.99 11.74 -0.24
N LEU A 322 -8.44 10.54 -0.42
CA LEU A 322 -8.00 9.99 -1.69
C LEU A 322 -8.71 8.67 -1.98
N TYR A 323 -9.48 8.64 -3.06
CA TYR A 323 -10.22 7.46 -3.54
C TYR A 323 -9.64 7.04 -4.89
N ILE A 324 -9.15 5.82 -5.01
CA ILE A 324 -8.54 5.30 -6.23
C ILE A 324 -9.21 4.00 -6.65
N THR A 325 -9.54 3.92 -7.95
CA THR A 325 -9.82 2.66 -8.63
C THR A 325 -8.96 2.62 -9.89
N ALA A 326 -8.00 1.69 -9.94
CA ALA A 326 -7.04 1.63 -11.04
C ALA A 326 -6.86 0.19 -11.54
N ILE A 327 -6.69 0.03 -12.87
CA ILE A 327 -6.19 -1.19 -13.49
C ILE A 327 -4.67 -1.06 -13.54
N GLY A 328 -4.02 -1.35 -12.44
CA GLY A 328 -2.61 -1.09 -12.14
C GLY A 328 -2.43 -0.79 -10.66
N ASP A 329 -1.34 -0.13 -10.30
CA ASP A 329 -1.07 0.23 -8.91
C ASP A 329 -1.97 1.39 -8.45
N GLY A 330 -2.41 1.35 -7.19
CA GLY A 330 -3.15 2.46 -6.61
C GLY A 330 -2.29 3.71 -6.51
N ILE A 331 -1.19 3.61 -5.76
CA ILE A 331 -0.14 4.64 -5.68
C ILE A 331 1.22 3.99 -6.01
N SER A 332 1.97 4.60 -6.93
CA SER A 332 3.27 4.12 -7.39
C SER A 332 4.32 5.22 -7.27
N ALA A 333 5.34 5.02 -6.42
CA ALA A 333 6.47 5.94 -6.27
C ALA A 333 7.74 5.33 -6.87
N ALA A 334 8.48 6.11 -7.65
CA ALA A 334 9.75 5.67 -8.23
C ALA A 334 10.88 5.60 -7.19
N THR A 335 10.71 6.27 -6.05
CA THR A 335 11.60 6.19 -4.88
C THR A 335 10.80 5.89 -3.63
N ASP A 336 10.49 6.87 -2.80
CA ASP A 336 9.83 6.67 -1.51
C ASP A 336 8.35 7.07 -1.55
N LEU A 337 7.54 6.38 -0.74
CA LEU A 337 6.14 6.69 -0.53
C LEU A 337 5.87 6.88 0.96
N THR A 338 5.32 8.04 1.33
CA THR A 338 4.97 8.35 2.72
C THR A 338 3.50 8.70 2.85
N VAL A 339 2.81 8.02 3.75
CA VAL A 339 1.47 8.37 4.22
C VAL A 339 1.56 8.77 5.69
N SER A 340 1.38 10.06 5.99
CA SER A 340 1.43 10.59 7.35
C SER A 340 0.08 11.10 7.85
N GLY A 341 -0.95 11.12 7.00
CA GLY A 341 -2.29 11.56 7.35
C GLY A 341 -3.29 11.33 6.22
N GLY A 342 -4.52 11.82 6.43
CA GLY A 342 -5.59 11.68 5.45
C GLY A 342 -6.35 10.35 5.54
N THR A 343 -7.29 10.17 4.60
CA THR A 343 -8.07 8.94 4.42
C THR A 343 -7.89 8.44 3.00
N LEU A 344 -7.34 7.24 2.84
CA LEU A 344 -7.04 6.63 1.56
C LEU A 344 -7.89 5.37 1.40
N VAL A 345 -8.63 5.28 0.29
CA VAL A 345 -9.39 4.09 -0.11
C VAL A 345 -8.95 3.70 -1.50
N ILE A 346 -8.30 2.55 -1.63
CA ILE A 346 -7.63 2.13 -2.84
C ILE A 346 -8.15 0.77 -3.28
N THR A 347 -8.55 0.69 -4.55
CA THR A 347 -8.88 -0.55 -5.23
C THR A 347 -7.96 -0.70 -6.45
N ALA A 348 -6.99 -1.60 -6.35
CA ALA A 348 -6.07 -1.96 -7.42
C ALA A 348 -6.57 -3.24 -8.11
N LEU A 349 -6.90 -3.12 -9.39
CA LEU A 349 -7.53 -4.17 -10.20
C LEU A 349 -6.49 -4.88 -11.06
N ASP A 350 -6.73 -6.17 -11.36
CA ASP A 350 -5.92 -6.93 -12.31
C ASP A 350 -6.09 -6.42 -13.75
N ALA A 351 -5.29 -6.96 -14.69
CA ALA A 351 -5.36 -6.65 -16.12
C ALA A 351 -6.76 -6.89 -16.74
N GLY A 352 -7.59 -7.68 -16.10
CA GLY A 352 -8.98 -7.94 -16.51
C GLY A 352 -9.98 -6.95 -15.91
N GLY A 353 -9.52 -5.96 -15.14
CA GLY A 353 -10.36 -5.00 -14.43
C GLY A 353 -11.17 -5.64 -13.30
N LYS A 354 -10.66 -6.72 -12.70
CA LYS A 354 -11.32 -7.40 -11.58
C LYS A 354 -10.64 -7.02 -10.27
N ALA A 355 -11.45 -6.68 -9.30
CA ALA A 355 -11.02 -6.65 -7.91
C ALA A 355 -10.74 -8.08 -7.42
N LEU A 356 -10.04 -8.17 -6.28
CA LEU A 356 -9.89 -9.41 -5.54
C LEU A 356 -11.24 -10.12 -5.40
N THR A 357 -11.33 -11.36 -5.90
CA THR A 357 -12.50 -12.21 -5.66
C THR A 357 -12.37 -12.85 -4.29
N ASP A 358 -13.47 -12.87 -3.54
CA ASP A 358 -13.53 -13.59 -2.26
C ASP A 358 -13.32 -15.09 -2.54
N THR A 359 -12.08 -15.56 -2.43
CA THR A 359 -11.80 -16.99 -2.35
C THR A 359 -12.19 -17.41 -0.94
N GLY A 360 -13.50 -17.74 -0.78
CA GLY A 360 -14.18 -17.95 0.47
C GLY A 360 -13.29 -18.49 1.58
N ASN A 361 -13.20 -17.68 2.63
CA ASN A 361 -12.82 -18.01 4.00
C ASN A 361 -11.91 -19.24 4.18
N ALA A 362 -10.61 -19.06 4.02
CA ALA A 362 -9.60 -20.07 4.35
C ALA A 362 -9.47 -20.30 5.88
N GLY A 363 -10.55 -20.34 6.61
CA GLY A 363 -10.50 -20.45 8.08
C GLY A 363 -11.63 -21.22 8.74
N THR A 364 -12.64 -21.67 8.01
CA THR A 364 -13.68 -22.55 8.60
C THR A 364 -13.88 -23.78 7.75
N ASP A 365 -13.07 -24.82 8.02
CA ASP A 365 -13.40 -26.18 7.59
C ASP A 365 -14.80 -26.55 8.10
N SER A 366 -15.81 -26.37 7.24
CA SER A 366 -17.12 -26.96 7.47
C SER A 366 -16.95 -28.48 7.35
N VAL A 367 -16.86 -29.15 8.47
CA VAL A 367 -16.97 -30.60 8.57
C VAL A 367 -18.36 -30.99 8.02
N GLN A 368 -18.42 -31.30 6.73
CA GLN A 368 -19.57 -31.94 6.12
C GLN A 368 -19.59 -33.40 6.66
N SER A 369 -20.44 -33.65 7.65
CA SER A 369 -20.74 -34.97 8.14
C SER A 369 -21.39 -35.80 7.03
N GLY A 370 -20.55 -36.49 6.26
CA GLY A 370 -20.98 -37.50 5.30
C GLY A 370 -21.37 -38.75 6.03
N SER A 371 -22.67 -38.99 6.18
CA SER A 371 -23.27 -40.23 6.64
C SER A 371 -22.81 -41.39 5.76
N GLY A 372 -22.27 -42.43 6.39
CA GLY A 372 -21.71 -43.60 5.75
C GLY A 372 -22.70 -44.41 4.89
N GLY A 373 -22.18 -44.94 3.83
CA GLY A 373 -22.75 -46.04 3.05
C GLY A 373 -21.68 -47.07 2.75
N MET A 374 -21.67 -48.17 3.47
CA MET A 374 -20.91 -49.37 3.11
C MET A 374 -21.39 -49.94 1.79
N GLY A 375 -20.51 -50.42 0.92
CA GLY A 375 -20.85 -51.43 -0.05
C GLY A 375 -19.95 -51.57 -1.26
N GLY A 376 -19.16 -52.65 -1.32
CA GLY A 376 -18.93 -53.31 -2.58
C GLY A 376 -17.48 -53.40 -3.07
N MET A 377 -16.84 -54.51 -2.75
CA MET A 377 -15.67 -55.08 -3.47
C MET A 377 -15.94 -55.28 -4.95
N GLY A 378 -14.93 -55.11 -5.78
CA GLY A 378 -14.72 -55.96 -6.97
C GLY A 378 -14.23 -55.26 -8.22
N GLY A 379 -13.08 -55.71 -8.74
CA GLY A 379 -12.85 -55.76 -10.17
C GLY A 379 -11.61 -55.11 -10.74
N PHE A 380 -10.64 -55.90 -11.02
CA PHE A 380 -9.45 -55.64 -11.90
C PHE A 380 -9.85 -55.16 -13.30
N GLY A 381 -9.02 -54.32 -13.90
CA GLY A 381 -9.02 -54.20 -15.36
C GLY A 381 -8.43 -52.92 -15.92
N GLY A 382 -7.27 -53.02 -16.42
CA GLY A 382 -6.41 -52.23 -17.28
C GLY A 382 -6.99 -51.16 -18.20
N GLY A 383 -6.15 -50.20 -18.51
CA GLY A 383 -6.33 -49.30 -19.65
C GLY A 383 -5.95 -47.86 -19.39
N ARG A 384 -4.71 -47.46 -19.69
CA ARG A 384 -4.38 -46.06 -19.95
C ARG A 384 -5.07 -45.60 -21.22
N PRO A 385 -5.57 -44.38 -21.31
CA PRO A 385 -4.80 -43.35 -22.00
C PRO A 385 -4.82 -42.01 -21.28
N GLY A 386 -3.80 -41.21 -21.61
CA GLY A 386 -3.46 -39.94 -21.08
C GLY A 386 -4.63 -38.95 -20.98
N GLY A 387 -4.80 -38.40 -19.80
CA GLY A 387 -5.60 -37.22 -19.52
C GLY A 387 -4.66 -36.16 -19.01
N MET A 388 -4.63 -35.05 -19.70
CA MET A 388 -3.93 -33.84 -19.35
C MET A 388 -4.33 -33.42 -17.93
N GLY A 389 -3.35 -33.39 -17.03
CA GLY A 389 -3.44 -32.63 -15.83
C GLY A 389 -3.55 -31.17 -16.25
N GLY A 390 -4.66 -30.56 -15.97
CA GLY A 390 -4.76 -29.11 -16.02
C GLY A 390 -3.97 -28.60 -14.83
N ASP A 391 -2.75 -28.17 -15.09
CA ASP A 391 -2.05 -27.26 -14.19
C ASP A 391 -2.95 -26.05 -14.07
N GLY A 392 -3.45 -25.78 -12.87
CA GLY A 392 -4.02 -24.50 -12.51
C GLY A 392 -2.89 -23.48 -12.52
N ASN A 393 -2.43 -23.12 -13.71
CA ASN A 393 -1.63 -21.94 -13.92
C ASN A 393 -2.61 -20.77 -13.80
N SER A 394 -2.78 -20.23 -12.59
CA SER A 394 -3.20 -18.86 -12.43
C SER A 394 -2.10 -18.04 -13.11
N SER A 395 -2.31 -17.66 -14.36
CA SER A 395 -1.44 -16.69 -15.03
C SER A 395 -1.44 -15.46 -14.13
N LYS A 396 -0.31 -15.23 -13.40
CA LYS A 396 -0.09 -13.94 -12.74
C LYS A 396 -0.41 -12.87 -13.78
N SER A 397 -1.17 -11.88 -13.40
CA SER A 397 -1.46 -10.72 -14.24
C SER A 397 -0.14 -10.18 -14.80
N SER A 398 -0.12 -9.79 -16.06
CA SER A 398 1.08 -9.20 -16.66
C SER A 398 1.34 -7.77 -16.17
N ILE A 399 0.41 -7.19 -15.44
CA ILE A 399 0.51 -5.85 -14.85
C ILE A 399 0.57 -5.94 -13.32
N SER A 400 1.32 -5.02 -12.71
CA SER A 400 1.31 -4.78 -11.27
C SER A 400 -0.05 -4.20 -10.86
N ALA A 401 -0.62 -4.69 -9.77
CA ALA A 401 -1.92 -4.23 -9.24
C ALA A 401 -1.86 -4.15 -7.70
N LYS A 402 -0.84 -3.43 -7.23
CA LYS A 402 -0.53 -3.24 -5.82
C LYS A 402 -1.28 -2.03 -5.26
N GLY A 403 -1.66 -2.09 -3.98
CA GLY A 403 -2.32 -0.95 -3.34
C GLY A 403 -1.38 0.26 -3.24
N LEU A 404 -0.30 0.12 -2.49
CA LEU A 404 0.82 1.05 -2.39
C LEU A 404 2.09 0.38 -2.90
N LYS A 405 2.85 1.09 -3.74
CA LYS A 405 4.12 0.61 -4.29
C LYS A 405 5.20 1.67 -4.25
N ALA A 406 6.42 1.28 -3.84
CA ALA A 406 7.61 2.11 -3.93
C ALA A 406 8.83 1.27 -4.29
N ALA A 407 9.75 1.83 -5.09
CA ALA A 407 11.05 1.21 -5.35
C ALA A 407 12.05 1.41 -4.17
N GLY A 408 11.79 2.38 -3.30
CA GLY A 408 12.54 2.62 -2.07
C GLY A 408 11.74 2.20 -0.85
N THR A 409 11.41 3.17 0.01
CA THR A 409 10.72 2.94 1.28
C THR A 409 9.24 3.30 1.19
N VAL A 410 8.36 2.42 1.70
CA VAL A 410 6.98 2.78 2.04
C VAL A 410 6.90 3.05 3.53
N THR A 411 6.45 4.25 3.91
CA THR A 411 6.25 4.64 5.31
C THR A 411 4.77 4.96 5.56
N LEU A 412 4.15 4.24 6.49
CA LEU A 412 2.86 4.61 7.07
C LEU A 412 3.11 5.16 8.47
N ALA A 413 3.03 6.49 8.59
CA ALA A 413 3.28 7.24 9.83
C ALA A 413 2.00 7.85 10.42
N GLY A 414 0.84 7.60 9.80
CA GLY A 414 -0.45 8.09 10.25
C GLY A 414 -1.55 7.91 9.20
N GLY A 415 -2.73 8.48 9.47
CA GLY A 415 -3.88 8.41 8.55
C GLY A 415 -4.65 7.09 8.63
N LYS A 416 -5.63 6.97 7.73
CA LYS A 416 -6.45 5.77 7.55
C LYS A 416 -6.29 5.24 6.14
N LEU A 417 -5.88 3.98 6.02
CA LEU A 417 -5.64 3.30 4.76
C LEU A 417 -6.56 2.08 4.63
N THR A 418 -7.34 2.04 3.57
CA THR A 418 -8.10 0.84 3.17
C THR A 418 -7.65 0.43 1.79
N VAL A 419 -7.18 -0.80 1.65
CA VAL A 419 -6.68 -1.35 0.38
C VAL A 419 -7.44 -2.62 0.05
N THR A 420 -7.85 -2.71 -1.22
CA THR A 420 -8.22 -3.98 -1.87
C THR A 420 -7.38 -4.08 -3.14
N ALA A 421 -6.44 -5.02 -3.17
CA ALA A 421 -5.49 -5.17 -4.26
C ALA A 421 -5.56 -6.58 -4.87
N ALA A 422 -5.44 -6.67 -6.19
CA ALA A 422 -5.37 -7.97 -6.86
C ALA A 422 -3.98 -8.63 -6.73
N ASP A 423 -2.96 -7.88 -6.40
CA ASP A 423 -1.58 -8.25 -6.07
C ASP A 423 -1.33 -7.88 -4.59
N ASP A 424 -0.17 -7.35 -4.20
CA ASP A 424 0.14 -6.99 -2.80
C ASP A 424 -0.65 -5.78 -2.30
N GLY A 425 -0.96 -5.77 -1.00
CA GLY A 425 -1.56 -4.63 -0.35
C GLY A 425 -0.60 -3.43 -0.26
N ILE A 426 0.57 -3.65 0.30
CA ILE A 426 1.69 -2.71 0.39
C ILE A 426 2.95 -3.40 -0.08
N HIS A 427 3.70 -2.78 -1.01
CA HIS A 427 4.94 -3.33 -1.56
C HIS A 427 6.07 -2.29 -1.58
N ALA A 428 7.26 -2.71 -1.17
CA ALA A 428 8.49 -1.93 -1.33
C ALA A 428 9.64 -2.82 -1.80
N ASP A 429 10.37 -2.38 -2.84
CA ASP A 429 11.58 -3.09 -3.30
C ASP A 429 12.74 -2.98 -2.28
N ASP A 430 12.63 -2.12 -1.25
CA ASP A 430 13.61 -2.02 -0.15
C ASP A 430 12.96 -2.20 1.22
N THR A 431 12.23 -1.20 1.74
CA THR A 431 11.81 -1.18 3.14
C THR A 431 10.36 -0.77 3.32
N VAL A 432 9.64 -1.44 4.24
CA VAL A 432 8.33 -0.99 4.73
C VAL A 432 8.41 -0.64 6.21
N LEU A 433 7.94 0.58 6.57
CA LEU A 433 7.87 1.10 7.93
C LEU A 433 6.42 1.40 8.30
N LEU A 434 5.84 0.61 9.20
CA LEU A 434 4.52 0.84 9.77
C LEU A 434 4.71 1.40 11.19
N GLN A 435 4.59 2.72 11.32
CA GLN A 435 4.93 3.47 12.54
C GLN A 435 3.70 3.89 13.33
N ASP A 436 2.63 4.30 12.64
CA ASP A 436 1.37 4.76 13.20
C ASP A 436 0.26 4.67 12.15
N GLY A 437 -0.99 5.07 12.49
CA GLY A 437 -2.14 5.04 11.62
C GLY A 437 -2.94 3.74 11.69
N GLU A 438 -3.96 3.66 10.86
CA GLU A 438 -4.86 2.51 10.77
C GLU A 438 -4.84 1.97 9.34
N ALA A 439 -4.50 0.70 9.14
CA ALA A 439 -4.51 0.05 7.85
C ALA A 439 -5.41 -1.19 7.86
N TYR A 440 -6.31 -1.26 6.88
CA TYR A 440 -7.12 -2.44 6.57
C TYR A 440 -6.79 -2.91 5.16
N ILE A 441 -6.33 -4.15 5.02
CA ILE A 441 -5.80 -4.69 3.77
C ILE A 441 -6.51 -5.99 3.40
N ARG A 442 -6.87 -6.09 2.12
CA ARG A 442 -7.21 -7.33 1.42
C ARG A 442 -6.39 -7.40 0.15
N SER A 443 -5.65 -8.47 -0.04
CA SER A 443 -4.74 -8.66 -1.16
C SER A 443 -4.89 -10.05 -1.78
N GLY A 444 -4.52 -10.14 -3.04
CA GLY A 444 -4.51 -11.41 -3.78
C GLY A 444 -3.18 -12.15 -3.66
N ASP A 445 -2.12 -11.43 -3.39
CA ASP A 445 -0.79 -11.93 -3.02
C ASP A 445 -0.52 -11.47 -1.57
N ASP A 446 0.57 -10.80 -1.27
CA ASP A 446 0.95 -10.50 0.11
C ASP A 446 0.19 -9.32 0.71
N GLY A 447 -0.08 -9.41 2.01
CA GLY A 447 -0.66 -8.29 2.74
C GLY A 447 0.30 -7.10 2.76
N VAL A 448 1.53 -7.32 3.22
CA VAL A 448 2.64 -6.36 3.23
C VAL A 448 3.93 -7.07 2.84
N HIS A 449 4.54 -6.62 1.75
CA HIS A 449 5.80 -7.14 1.22
C HIS A 449 6.91 -6.08 1.24
N ALA A 450 8.11 -6.49 1.66
CA ALA A 450 9.33 -5.72 1.44
C ALA A 450 10.47 -6.66 1.04
N ASP A 451 11.20 -6.36 -0.03
CA ASP A 451 12.30 -7.23 -0.44
C ASP A 451 13.38 -7.38 0.65
N ARG A 452 13.55 -6.38 1.51
CA ARG A 452 14.64 -6.36 2.50
C ARG A 452 14.18 -6.27 3.96
N VAL A 453 13.48 -5.19 4.34
CA VAL A 453 13.18 -4.91 5.76
C VAL A 453 11.73 -4.49 5.92
N LEU A 454 11.04 -5.14 6.85
CA LEU A 454 9.70 -4.76 7.29
C LEU A 454 9.71 -4.50 8.80
N THR A 455 9.27 -3.30 9.21
CA THR A 455 9.20 -2.92 10.63
C THR A 455 7.81 -2.44 11.01
N LEU A 456 7.22 -3.09 12.00
CA LEU A 456 6.00 -2.65 12.68
C LEU A 456 6.38 -2.10 14.04
N SER A 457 6.24 -0.79 14.23
CA SER A 457 6.59 -0.12 15.49
C SER A 457 5.40 0.53 16.19
N GLY A 458 4.26 0.69 15.50
CA GLY A 458 3.05 1.30 16.06
C GLY A 458 1.84 1.13 15.15
N GLY A 459 0.75 1.86 15.45
CA GLY A 459 -0.47 1.84 14.67
C GLY A 459 -1.30 0.56 14.81
N SER A 460 -2.28 0.40 13.92
CA SER A 460 -3.15 -0.77 13.82
C SER A 460 -3.13 -1.29 12.38
N LEU A 461 -2.80 -2.57 12.21
CA LEU A 461 -2.80 -3.25 10.92
C LEU A 461 -3.74 -4.45 10.99
N GLU A 462 -4.72 -4.49 10.10
CA GLU A 462 -5.55 -5.67 9.85
C GLU A 462 -5.37 -6.12 8.39
N ILE A 463 -4.78 -7.30 8.22
CA ILE A 463 -4.75 -8.03 6.96
C ILE A 463 -5.87 -9.05 7.02
N ALA A 464 -7.02 -8.68 6.45
CA ALA A 464 -8.23 -9.47 6.52
C ALA A 464 -8.22 -10.64 5.52
N GLN A 465 -7.40 -10.53 4.48
CA GLN A 465 -7.17 -11.56 3.47
C GLN A 465 -5.84 -11.30 2.76
N SER A 466 -5.03 -12.36 2.58
CA SER A 466 -3.81 -12.35 1.77
C SER A 466 -3.42 -13.79 1.37
N TYR A 467 -2.46 -13.94 0.48
CA TYR A 467 -1.73 -15.19 0.30
C TYR A 467 -0.75 -15.35 1.47
N GLU A 468 0.30 -14.53 1.56
CA GLU A 468 1.09 -14.38 2.78
C GLU A 468 0.71 -13.09 3.53
N GLY A 469 0.86 -13.10 4.85
CA GLY A 469 0.50 -11.93 5.65
C GLY A 469 1.54 -10.83 5.59
N LEU A 470 2.72 -11.10 6.12
CA LEU A 470 3.89 -10.23 6.11
C LEU A 470 5.06 -10.98 5.50
N GLU A 471 5.69 -10.42 4.46
CA GLU A 471 6.89 -10.99 3.86
C GLU A 471 8.03 -9.98 3.81
N ALA A 472 9.25 -10.39 4.25
CA ALA A 472 10.50 -9.66 4.03
C ALA A 472 11.71 -10.52 4.45
N ALA A 473 12.92 -10.14 4.00
CA ALA A 473 14.14 -10.80 4.49
C ALA A 473 14.33 -10.61 6.01
N GLN A 474 14.04 -9.43 6.54
CA GLN A 474 14.05 -9.17 7.98
C GLN A 474 12.76 -8.49 8.43
N ILE A 475 12.06 -9.12 9.37
CA ILE A 475 10.81 -8.62 9.92
C ILE A 475 11.01 -8.29 11.40
N THR A 476 10.64 -7.07 11.80
CA THR A 476 10.67 -6.62 13.19
C THR A 476 9.30 -6.14 13.64
N VAL A 477 8.74 -6.78 14.67
CA VAL A 477 7.54 -6.33 15.36
C VAL A 477 7.93 -5.80 16.73
N SER A 478 7.88 -4.47 16.90
CA SER A 478 8.27 -3.79 18.13
C SER A 478 7.12 -3.04 18.82
N GLY A 479 5.99 -2.89 18.13
CA GLY A 479 4.82 -2.17 18.68
C GLY A 479 3.58 -2.37 17.84
N GLY A 480 2.52 -1.61 18.16
CA GLY A 480 1.25 -1.64 17.44
C GLY A 480 0.36 -2.85 17.75
N ARG A 481 -0.75 -2.90 17.05
CA ARG A 481 -1.68 -4.03 17.03
C ARG A 481 -1.80 -4.57 15.62
N THR A 482 -1.54 -5.86 15.44
CA THR A 482 -1.55 -6.52 14.14
C THR A 482 -2.46 -7.74 14.18
N ARG A 483 -3.34 -7.87 13.18
CA ARG A 483 -4.15 -9.06 12.94
C ARG A 483 -3.96 -9.51 11.51
N ILE A 484 -3.67 -10.79 11.29
CA ILE A 484 -3.34 -11.36 9.99
C ILE A 484 -4.25 -12.55 9.72
N THR A 485 -4.82 -12.61 8.52
CA THR A 485 -5.49 -13.79 7.98
C THR A 485 -4.88 -14.11 6.62
N ALA A 486 -4.08 -15.18 6.57
CA ALA A 486 -3.37 -15.63 5.39
C ALA A 486 -3.84 -17.01 4.93
N SER A 487 -3.87 -17.22 3.62
CA SER A 487 -4.19 -18.51 3.00
C SER A 487 -2.99 -19.44 2.88
N ASP A 488 -1.79 -18.90 3.01
CA ASP A 488 -0.52 -19.60 3.18
C ASP A 488 0.13 -19.11 4.49
N ASP A 489 1.34 -18.57 4.49
CA ASP A 489 2.07 -18.23 5.69
C ASP A 489 1.59 -16.91 6.33
N GLY A 490 1.53 -16.89 7.65
CA GLY A 490 1.11 -15.70 8.37
C GLY A 490 2.18 -14.62 8.40
N ILE A 491 3.40 -14.98 8.76
CA ILE A 491 4.59 -14.14 8.73
C ILE A 491 5.72 -14.97 8.13
N ASN A 492 6.31 -14.50 7.01
CA ASN A 492 7.40 -15.17 6.31
C ASN A 492 8.66 -14.28 6.28
N ALA A 493 9.70 -14.64 7.04
CA ALA A 493 11.00 -14.00 6.95
C ALA A 493 11.90 -14.80 5.99
N SER A 494 11.90 -14.41 4.71
CA SER A 494 12.63 -15.07 3.65
C SER A 494 13.52 -14.10 2.88
N SER A 495 14.72 -14.51 2.46
CA SER A 495 15.54 -13.72 1.56
C SER A 495 15.05 -13.93 0.13
N GLY A 496 14.05 -13.17 -0.29
CA GLY A 496 13.41 -13.29 -1.58
C GLY A 496 14.32 -12.91 -2.74
N GLY A 497 14.68 -13.88 -3.55
CA GLY A 497 14.86 -13.64 -4.96
C GLY A 497 13.56 -14.05 -5.62
N GLY A 498 12.73 -13.08 -6.05
CA GLY A 498 11.42 -13.31 -6.62
C GLY A 498 11.38 -14.44 -7.67
N GLY A 499 10.89 -15.57 -7.25
CA GLY A 499 10.65 -16.76 -8.04
C GLY A 499 9.98 -17.79 -7.16
N SER A 500 8.67 -17.88 -7.25
CA SER A 500 7.87 -18.99 -6.74
C SER A 500 8.59 -20.33 -6.99
N MET A 501 9.31 -20.83 -6.01
CA MET A 501 9.76 -22.21 -5.97
C MET A 501 8.72 -22.99 -5.17
N GLY A 502 7.70 -23.44 -5.89
CA GLY A 502 6.83 -24.51 -5.41
C GLY A 502 7.66 -25.65 -4.84
N GLY A 503 7.33 -26.04 -3.61
CA GLY A 503 7.97 -27.07 -2.83
C GLY A 503 8.37 -28.30 -3.63
N GLY A 504 9.67 -28.47 -3.85
CA GLY A 504 10.28 -29.62 -4.48
C GLY A 504 10.95 -30.48 -3.44
N ARG A 505 10.31 -31.59 -3.06
CA ARG A 505 10.88 -32.66 -2.24
C ARG A 505 12.32 -33.01 -2.65
N PRO A 506 13.26 -33.14 -1.74
CA PRO A 506 14.51 -33.83 -2.01
C PRO A 506 14.28 -35.33 -1.93
N GLY A 507 14.24 -35.98 -3.06
CA GLY A 507 14.16 -37.46 -3.14
C GLY A 507 14.72 -38.00 -4.42
N GLY A 508 15.92 -38.60 -4.35
CA GLY A 508 16.29 -39.58 -5.36
C GLY A 508 17.69 -39.46 -5.96
N PHE A 509 18.59 -40.23 -5.44
CA PHE A 509 19.88 -40.64 -6.01
C PHE A 509 19.81 -41.05 -7.47
N GLY A 510 20.83 -40.72 -8.24
CA GLY A 510 21.27 -41.63 -9.33
C GLY A 510 21.71 -41.04 -10.64
N GLY A 511 23.01 -40.85 -10.80
CA GLY A 511 23.72 -41.45 -11.97
C GLY A 511 23.82 -40.73 -13.29
N GLY A 512 24.99 -40.19 -13.57
CA GLY A 512 25.69 -40.54 -14.81
C GLY A 512 25.52 -39.70 -16.06
N GLY A 513 26.47 -38.76 -16.30
CA GLY A 513 27.26 -38.76 -17.52
C GLY A 513 26.74 -38.21 -18.84
N ARG A 514 27.20 -37.11 -19.30
CA ARG A 514 28.21 -36.84 -20.36
C ARG A 514 27.99 -35.47 -21.06
N PRO A 515 29.07 -34.87 -21.55
CA PRO A 515 29.09 -33.50 -22.02
C PRO A 515 28.96 -33.36 -23.54
N GLY A 516 28.55 -32.20 -24.00
CA GLY A 516 28.80 -31.84 -25.40
C GLY A 516 27.78 -30.86 -25.99
N GLY A 517 28.27 -29.71 -26.43
CA GLY A 517 27.59 -28.93 -27.43
C GLY A 517 27.66 -27.41 -27.23
N ARG A 518 28.77 -26.81 -27.69
CA ARG A 518 28.85 -25.35 -27.96
C ARG A 518 27.85 -24.96 -29.04
N SER A 519 27.15 -23.87 -28.85
CA SER A 519 26.84 -22.97 -29.94
C SER A 519 26.58 -21.57 -29.40
N GLY A 520 27.30 -20.62 -29.96
CA GLY A 520 27.27 -19.20 -29.57
C GLY A 520 26.03 -18.50 -30.08
N GLY A 521 25.64 -17.48 -29.36
CA GLY A 521 24.65 -16.48 -29.70
C GLY A 521 25.03 -15.19 -28.99
N THR A 522 25.15 -14.17 -29.75
CA THR A 522 25.67 -12.84 -29.51
C THR A 522 25.01 -12.12 -28.36
N ALA A 523 25.86 -11.42 -27.59
CA ALA A 523 25.51 -10.48 -26.56
C ALA A 523 24.82 -9.25 -27.16
N ASP A 524 23.76 -8.77 -26.52
CA ASP A 524 23.30 -7.39 -26.62
C ASP A 524 23.01 -6.83 -25.22
N GLY A 525 23.67 -5.75 -24.98
CA GLY A 525 23.40 -4.61 -24.13
C GLY A 525 22.83 -4.80 -22.72
N GLN A 526 23.60 -5.28 -21.75
CA GLN A 526 23.29 -5.12 -20.34
C GLN A 526 24.02 -3.87 -19.82
N THR A 527 23.26 -2.79 -19.62
CA THR A 527 23.70 -1.65 -18.81
C THR A 527 23.90 -2.12 -17.38
N ALA A 528 25.13 -1.93 -16.90
CA ALA A 528 25.53 -2.27 -15.55
C ALA A 528 24.85 -1.34 -14.52
N GLY A 529 23.71 -1.75 -14.00
CA GLY A 529 23.24 -1.39 -12.67
C GLY A 529 23.99 -2.30 -11.68
N GLY A 530 24.76 -1.71 -10.78
CA GLY A 530 25.48 -2.46 -9.78
C GLY A 530 24.49 -3.13 -8.83
N THR A 531 24.30 -4.43 -8.97
CA THR A 531 23.63 -5.28 -7.98
C THR A 531 24.51 -5.31 -6.74
N VAL A 532 24.14 -4.57 -5.71
CA VAL A 532 24.60 -4.81 -4.35
C VAL A 532 23.89 -6.07 -3.90
N THR A 533 24.53 -7.23 -4.04
CA THR A 533 24.08 -8.49 -3.48
C THR A 533 24.43 -8.53 -1.99
N ASP A 534 23.82 -7.64 -1.21
CA ASP A 534 23.83 -7.75 0.25
C ASP A 534 22.60 -8.56 0.63
N THR A 535 22.71 -9.88 0.52
CA THR A 535 21.65 -10.81 0.94
C THR A 535 21.59 -10.76 2.46
N LEU A 536 20.53 -10.12 2.97
CA LEU A 536 20.24 -10.15 4.40
C LEU A 536 19.98 -11.59 4.84
N THR A 537 20.47 -11.95 6.02
CA THR A 537 20.09 -13.22 6.64
C THR A 537 18.65 -13.13 7.14
N PRO A 538 17.76 -14.05 6.77
CA PRO A 538 16.38 -14.06 7.25
C PRO A 538 16.30 -14.03 8.77
N LEU A 539 15.41 -13.17 9.28
CA LEU A 539 15.25 -12.99 10.73
C LEU A 539 13.87 -12.42 11.06
N LEU A 540 13.13 -13.10 11.90
CA LEU A 540 11.94 -12.55 12.56
C LEU A 540 12.28 -12.12 13.98
N THR A 541 12.06 -10.84 14.31
CA THR A 541 12.24 -10.31 15.68
C THR A 541 10.91 -9.79 16.22
N VAL A 542 10.47 -10.29 17.39
CA VAL A 542 9.31 -9.79 18.12
C VAL A 542 9.78 -9.22 19.46
N SER A 543 9.74 -7.90 19.61
CA SER A 543 10.18 -7.21 20.82
C SER A 543 9.06 -6.45 21.52
N GLY A 544 7.89 -6.32 20.91
CA GLY A 544 6.73 -5.58 21.44
C GLY A 544 5.49 -5.82 20.61
N GLY A 545 4.45 -5.01 20.85
CA GLY A 545 3.19 -5.09 20.15
C GLY A 545 2.27 -6.25 20.58
N TYR A 546 1.13 -6.32 19.90
CA TYR A 546 0.14 -7.38 20.04
C TYR A 546 -0.20 -7.91 18.64
N THR A 547 0.17 -9.15 18.36
CA THR A 547 0.01 -9.75 17.03
C THR A 547 -0.82 -11.03 17.13
N VAL A 548 -1.83 -11.15 16.27
CA VAL A 548 -2.66 -12.35 16.12
C VAL A 548 -2.57 -12.82 14.67
N VAL A 549 -2.22 -14.08 14.50
CA VAL A 549 -2.00 -14.69 13.17
C VAL A 549 -2.96 -15.87 12.98
N TYR A 550 -3.67 -15.87 11.88
CA TYR A 550 -4.48 -16.98 11.36
C TYR A 550 -3.91 -17.38 10.02
N ALA A 551 -3.17 -18.48 9.95
CA ALA A 551 -2.51 -18.96 8.72
C ALA A 551 -2.98 -20.36 8.35
N SER A 552 -3.00 -20.67 7.05
CA SER A 552 -3.27 -22.03 6.57
C SER A 552 -1.98 -22.76 6.17
N GLY A 553 -0.94 -22.03 5.76
CA GLY A 553 0.46 -22.44 5.72
C GLY A 553 1.10 -22.34 7.10
N ASP A 554 2.39 -22.01 7.16
CA ASP A 554 3.08 -21.85 8.42
C ASP A 554 2.55 -20.61 9.19
N GLY A 555 2.39 -20.75 10.50
CA GLY A 555 1.90 -19.64 11.31
C GLY A 555 2.87 -18.47 11.31
N ILE A 556 4.10 -18.76 11.68
CA ILE A 556 5.27 -17.89 11.52
C ILE A 556 6.40 -18.73 10.93
N ASP A 557 6.93 -18.29 9.80
CA ASP A 557 8.08 -18.88 9.12
C ASP A 557 9.27 -17.92 9.14
N SER A 558 10.47 -18.49 9.25
CA SER A 558 11.70 -17.77 8.99
C SER A 558 12.74 -18.74 8.43
N ASN A 559 13.20 -18.50 7.21
CA ASN A 559 14.35 -19.24 6.65
C ASN A 559 15.65 -18.97 7.44
N GLY A 560 15.57 -18.38 8.62
CA GLY A 560 16.64 -18.08 9.56
C GLY A 560 16.22 -18.27 11.00
N ASN A 561 16.58 -17.33 11.88
CA ASN A 561 16.22 -17.37 13.28
C ASN A 561 14.91 -16.61 13.56
N ILE A 562 14.23 -17.03 14.63
CA ILE A 562 13.16 -16.27 15.25
C ILE A 562 13.59 -15.86 16.66
N VAL A 563 13.46 -14.57 16.99
CA VAL A 563 13.86 -14.01 18.29
C VAL A 563 12.69 -13.26 18.92
N MET A 564 12.21 -13.73 20.09
CA MET A 564 11.18 -13.04 20.84
C MET A 564 11.71 -12.54 22.18
N THR A 565 11.65 -11.22 22.38
CA THR A 565 12.12 -10.54 23.60
C THR A 565 11.00 -9.81 24.35
N GLY A 566 9.81 -9.70 23.74
CA GLY A 566 8.66 -8.98 24.30
C GLY A 566 7.41 -9.12 23.44
N GLY A 567 6.37 -8.38 23.78
CA GLY A 567 5.11 -8.39 23.05
C GLY A 567 4.20 -9.58 23.36
N THR A 568 3.10 -9.66 22.63
CA THR A 568 2.16 -10.80 22.64
C THR A 568 2.00 -11.29 21.20
N LEU A 569 2.25 -12.58 20.98
CA LEU A 569 2.13 -13.27 19.71
C LEU A 569 1.20 -14.47 19.86
N LEU A 570 0.03 -14.40 19.23
CA LEU A 570 -0.96 -15.48 19.20
C LEU A 570 -1.00 -16.04 17.77
N VAL A 571 -0.58 -17.29 17.61
CA VAL A 571 -0.47 -17.95 16.29
C VAL A 571 -1.45 -19.12 16.25
N PHE A 572 -2.41 -19.02 15.36
CA PHE A 572 -3.33 -20.08 14.98
C PHE A 572 -2.94 -20.60 13.60
N GLY A 573 -2.01 -21.55 13.60
CA GLY A 573 -1.37 -22.09 12.40
C GLY A 573 -2.21 -23.12 11.65
N PRO A 574 -1.55 -23.98 10.83
CA PRO A 574 -2.21 -24.94 9.94
C PRO A 574 -2.97 -26.02 10.68
N THR A 575 -3.91 -26.63 9.98
CA THR A 575 -4.64 -27.83 10.41
C THR A 575 -4.16 -29.11 9.75
N ASP A 576 -3.44 -29.00 8.62
CA ASP A 576 -2.80 -30.13 7.92
C ASP A 576 -1.43 -30.44 8.52
N ASN A 577 -0.81 -31.54 8.08
CA ASN A 577 0.47 -32.00 8.59
C ASN A 577 1.67 -31.60 7.70
N GLY A 578 1.48 -30.75 6.72
CA GLY A 578 2.52 -30.28 5.82
C GLY A 578 3.29 -29.06 6.34
N ASN A 579 2.68 -28.33 7.26
CA ASN A 579 3.15 -27.05 7.81
C ASN A 579 3.05 -27.05 9.35
N GLY A 580 3.66 -26.06 10.00
CA GLY A 580 3.72 -25.88 11.45
C GLY A 580 3.14 -24.55 11.93
N ALA A 581 2.82 -24.39 13.20
CA ALA A 581 2.50 -23.09 13.76
C ALA A 581 3.76 -22.20 13.89
N ILE A 582 4.92 -22.83 13.96
CA ILE A 582 6.26 -22.24 13.98
C ILE A 582 7.10 -23.05 13.01
N ASP A 583 7.83 -22.37 12.14
CA ASP A 583 8.92 -22.92 11.32
C ASP A 583 10.12 -21.98 11.37
N TYR A 584 11.33 -22.51 11.50
CA TYR A 584 12.57 -21.74 11.43
C TYR A 584 13.63 -22.51 10.65
N GLY A 585 14.63 -21.79 10.09
CA GLY A 585 15.57 -22.36 9.15
C GLY A 585 16.33 -23.58 9.66
N ASP A 586 16.61 -24.50 8.75
CA ASP A 586 17.35 -25.72 9.01
C ASP A 586 18.76 -25.47 9.62
N GLY A 587 19.28 -26.48 10.28
CA GLY A 587 20.68 -26.57 10.71
C GLY A 587 20.99 -25.90 12.04
N ASN A 588 21.52 -24.69 12.05
CA ASN A 588 21.90 -23.96 13.27
C ASN A 588 20.91 -22.84 13.63
N CYS A 589 19.77 -22.78 12.96
CA CYS A 589 18.72 -21.82 13.28
C CYS A 589 17.89 -22.29 14.49
N SER A 590 17.17 -21.35 15.08
CA SER A 590 16.32 -21.63 16.26
C SER A 590 15.33 -20.50 16.48
N MET A 591 14.22 -20.81 17.15
CA MET A 591 13.40 -19.82 17.79
C MET A 591 13.82 -19.66 19.25
N THR A 592 14.20 -18.45 19.68
CA THR A 592 14.57 -18.13 21.06
C THR A 592 13.60 -17.16 21.71
N ILE A 593 13.23 -17.41 22.99
CA ILE A 593 12.33 -16.56 23.74
C ILE A 593 12.97 -16.15 25.07
N SER A 594 13.08 -14.84 25.30
CA SER A 594 13.58 -14.26 26.56
C SER A 594 12.56 -13.35 27.25
N GLY A 595 11.41 -13.09 26.63
CA GLY A 595 10.33 -12.25 27.16
C GLY A 595 9.10 -12.27 26.29
N GLY A 596 7.98 -11.72 26.79
CA GLY A 596 6.71 -11.64 26.10
C GLY A 596 5.76 -12.81 26.40
N THR A 597 4.69 -12.90 25.61
CA THR A 597 3.73 -14.00 25.65
C THR A 597 3.59 -14.60 24.25
N LEU A 598 3.89 -15.89 24.13
CA LEU A 598 3.67 -16.68 22.93
C LEU A 598 2.58 -17.72 23.18
N LEU A 599 1.61 -17.79 22.28
CA LEU A 599 0.79 -18.97 22.04
C LEU A 599 0.95 -19.34 20.58
N ALA A 600 1.45 -20.53 20.26
CA ALA A 600 1.43 -21.07 18.92
C ALA A 600 0.76 -22.44 18.94
N VAL A 601 -0.32 -22.59 18.18
CA VAL A 601 -1.12 -23.82 18.12
C VAL A 601 -1.41 -24.17 16.66
N GLY A 602 -1.40 -25.45 16.33
CA GLY A 602 -1.62 -25.90 14.97
C GLY A 602 -1.53 -27.41 14.82
N SER A 603 -1.08 -27.84 13.65
CA SER A 603 -0.76 -29.22 13.32
C SER A 603 0.41 -29.74 14.18
N SER A 604 0.49 -31.05 14.38
CA SER A 604 1.65 -31.72 14.99
C SER A 604 2.59 -32.36 13.98
N GLY A 605 2.29 -32.25 12.68
CA GLY A 605 3.06 -32.95 11.62
C GLY A 605 4.45 -32.35 11.40
N MET A 606 4.54 -31.02 11.34
CA MET A 606 5.77 -30.24 11.21
C MET A 606 5.96 -29.31 12.42
N ALA A 607 5.44 -29.72 13.60
CA ALA A 607 5.48 -28.85 14.77
C ALA A 607 6.91 -28.70 15.31
N GLU A 608 7.39 -27.47 15.33
CA GLU A 608 8.61 -27.04 15.98
C GLU A 608 8.33 -26.37 17.32
N THR A 609 9.36 -26.30 18.16
CA THR A 609 9.26 -25.70 19.49
C THR A 609 10.29 -24.60 19.68
N ALA A 610 9.99 -23.67 20.55
CA ALA A 610 10.91 -22.61 20.91
C ALA A 610 11.89 -23.06 22.00
N THR A 611 13.11 -22.52 21.96
CA THR A 611 14.11 -22.67 23.02
C THR A 611 14.03 -21.49 23.97
N GLY A 612 13.81 -21.75 25.27
CA GLY A 612 13.81 -20.72 26.31
C GLY A 612 15.20 -20.12 26.50
N SER A 613 15.30 -18.79 26.45
CA SER A 613 16.53 -18.04 26.70
C SER A 613 16.35 -17.06 27.87
N GLY A 614 15.93 -17.57 29.01
CA GLY A 614 15.59 -16.77 30.18
C GLY A 614 14.10 -16.76 30.50
N GLN A 615 13.25 -17.34 29.66
CA GLN A 615 11.82 -17.57 29.88
C GLN A 615 11.47 -19.02 29.54
N ALA A 616 10.72 -19.68 30.39
CA ALA A 616 10.36 -21.08 30.22
C ALA A 616 9.33 -21.27 29.08
N VAL A 617 9.40 -22.43 28.43
CA VAL A 617 8.50 -22.85 27.34
C VAL A 617 7.74 -24.10 27.74
N PHE A 618 6.42 -24.09 27.60
CA PHE A 618 5.55 -25.24 27.66
C PHE A 618 5.17 -25.67 26.28
N ASP A 619 5.51 -26.87 25.85
CA ASP A 619 5.18 -27.38 24.52
C ASP A 619 4.54 -28.77 24.60
N GLY A 620 3.90 -29.21 23.52
CA GLY A 620 3.36 -30.57 23.45
C GLY A 620 2.52 -30.86 22.22
N ALA A 621 2.55 -32.12 21.83
CA ALA A 621 1.62 -32.66 20.85
C ALA A 621 0.50 -33.45 21.54
N PHE A 622 -0.71 -33.31 21.02
CA PHE A 622 -1.89 -34.02 21.53
C PHE A 622 -2.00 -35.42 20.93
N ARG A 623 -2.41 -36.40 21.71
CA ARG A 623 -2.70 -37.74 21.21
C ARG A 623 -3.91 -37.78 20.26
N SER A 624 -4.82 -36.86 20.47
CA SER A 624 -6.00 -36.65 19.61
C SER A 624 -6.17 -35.15 19.43
N SER A 625 -6.53 -34.69 18.25
CA SER A 625 -6.76 -33.28 17.98
C SER A 625 -7.83 -32.70 18.88
N VAL A 626 -7.68 -31.43 19.25
CA VAL A 626 -8.65 -30.63 20.01
C VAL A 626 -9.47 -29.82 18.98
N ALA A 627 -10.79 -29.92 19.11
CA ALA A 627 -11.72 -29.33 18.14
C ALA A 627 -11.75 -27.80 18.22
N ALA A 628 -12.05 -27.17 17.08
CA ALA A 628 -12.37 -25.74 17.05
C ALA A 628 -13.51 -25.40 18.04
N GLY A 629 -13.51 -24.19 18.58
CA GLY A 629 -14.44 -23.71 19.58
C GLY A 629 -14.13 -24.18 21.02
N THR A 630 -13.21 -25.16 21.21
CA THR A 630 -12.82 -25.63 22.52
C THR A 630 -12.04 -24.55 23.26
N LEU A 631 -12.33 -24.37 24.55
CA LEU A 631 -11.52 -23.54 25.46
C LEU A 631 -10.32 -24.36 25.92
N ILE A 632 -9.12 -23.82 25.86
CA ILE A 632 -7.89 -24.42 26.40
C ILE A 632 -7.15 -23.43 27.29
N GLY A 633 -6.37 -23.91 28.23
CA GLY A 633 -5.51 -23.06 29.06
C GLY A 633 -4.59 -23.86 29.97
N LEU A 634 -3.73 -23.14 30.68
CA LEU A 634 -2.76 -23.70 31.60
C LEU A 634 -3.08 -23.34 33.05
N CYS A 635 -2.93 -24.32 33.92
CA CYS A 635 -2.91 -24.13 35.37
C CYS A 635 -1.51 -24.39 35.92
N ASP A 636 -1.15 -23.69 36.98
CA ASP A 636 0.02 -23.99 37.80
C ASP A 636 -0.20 -25.25 38.68
N ALA A 637 0.80 -25.59 39.49
CA ALA A 637 0.74 -26.75 40.40
C ALA A 637 -0.33 -26.62 41.49
N ASP A 638 -0.72 -25.41 41.85
CA ASP A 638 -1.77 -25.11 42.84
C ASP A 638 -3.17 -25.08 42.22
N GLY A 639 -3.27 -25.23 40.89
CA GLY A 639 -4.53 -25.23 40.14
C GLY A 639 -5.01 -23.84 39.73
N ASN A 640 -4.18 -22.80 39.86
CA ASN A 640 -4.54 -21.46 39.41
C ASN A 640 -4.39 -21.36 37.88
N LEU A 641 -5.41 -20.82 37.19
CA LEU A 641 -5.36 -20.54 35.76
C LEU A 641 -4.36 -19.42 35.46
N LEU A 642 -3.43 -19.68 34.54
CA LEU A 642 -2.42 -18.73 34.09
C LEU A 642 -2.82 -18.05 32.77
N CYS A 643 -3.45 -18.80 31.86
CA CYS A 643 -3.94 -18.32 30.57
C CYS A 643 -5.10 -19.19 30.11
N GLY A 644 -5.86 -18.66 29.13
CA GLY A 644 -6.92 -19.40 28.50
C GLY A 644 -7.28 -18.79 27.15
N TYR A 645 -7.63 -19.66 26.18
CA TYR A 645 -7.94 -19.29 24.83
C TYR A 645 -9.07 -20.12 24.25
N ARG A 646 -9.92 -19.49 23.41
CA ARG A 646 -10.88 -20.18 22.56
C ARG A 646 -10.22 -20.50 21.23
N LEU A 647 -10.14 -21.76 20.89
CA LEU A 647 -9.51 -22.19 19.64
C LEU A 647 -10.39 -21.85 18.42
N PRO A 648 -9.89 -21.07 17.45
CA PRO A 648 -10.63 -20.82 16.20
C PRO A 648 -10.58 -22.01 15.23
N LYS A 649 -9.55 -22.86 15.35
CA LYS A 649 -9.28 -24.02 14.49
C LYS A 649 -9.07 -25.28 15.29
N VAL A 650 -9.10 -26.44 14.60
CA VAL A 650 -8.63 -27.73 15.15
C VAL A 650 -7.12 -27.68 15.36
N ILE A 651 -6.64 -28.14 16.49
CA ILE A 651 -5.20 -28.18 16.80
C ILE A 651 -4.75 -29.58 17.23
N SER A 652 -3.47 -29.89 17.01
CA SER A 652 -2.81 -31.09 17.52
C SER A 652 -1.44 -30.82 18.16
N SER A 653 -1.01 -29.57 18.22
CA SER A 653 0.20 -29.13 18.95
C SER A 653 -0.05 -27.79 19.65
N ILE A 654 0.77 -27.50 20.66
CA ILE A 654 0.81 -26.24 21.40
C ILE A 654 2.24 -25.92 21.81
N VAL A 655 2.62 -24.65 21.62
CA VAL A 655 3.80 -24.03 22.23
C VAL A 655 3.30 -22.79 22.96
N PHE A 656 3.60 -22.70 24.25
CA PHE A 656 3.23 -21.56 25.06
C PHE A 656 4.42 -21.08 25.90
N SER A 657 4.64 -19.79 25.94
CA SER A 657 5.66 -19.17 26.79
C SER A 657 5.15 -17.86 27.36
N SER A 658 5.40 -17.61 28.61
CA SER A 658 5.13 -16.34 29.29
C SER A 658 5.96 -16.18 30.54
N ALA A 659 6.03 -14.99 31.11
CA ALA A 659 6.70 -14.70 32.35
C ALA A 659 6.06 -15.43 33.57
N ALA A 660 4.88 -16.01 33.42
CA ALA A 660 4.23 -16.82 34.46
C ALA A 660 4.79 -18.24 34.57
N LEU A 661 5.57 -18.69 33.58
CA LEU A 661 6.17 -20.02 33.60
C LEU A 661 7.54 -20.01 34.31
N THR A 662 7.85 -21.12 34.96
CA THR A 662 9.15 -21.40 35.61
C THR A 662 9.70 -22.70 35.05
N SER A 663 10.96 -22.69 34.55
CA SER A 663 11.61 -23.89 34.05
C SER A 663 11.67 -25.01 35.10
N GLY A 664 11.33 -26.22 34.67
CA GLY A 664 11.23 -27.40 35.52
C GLY A 664 9.94 -27.50 36.34
N ALA A 665 9.10 -26.46 36.40
CA ALA A 665 7.80 -26.53 37.05
C ALA A 665 6.78 -27.27 36.17
N THR A 666 5.90 -28.06 36.82
CA THR A 666 4.85 -28.80 36.12
C THR A 666 3.58 -27.97 35.99
N TYR A 667 3.06 -27.90 34.79
CA TYR A 667 1.81 -27.22 34.45
C TYR A 667 0.78 -28.23 33.93
N THR A 668 -0.49 -27.90 34.19
CA THR A 668 -1.61 -28.73 33.79
C THR A 668 -2.38 -28.01 32.66
N LEU A 669 -2.43 -28.64 31.52
CA LEU A 669 -3.28 -28.20 30.42
C LEU A 669 -4.72 -28.61 30.70
N VAL A 670 -5.64 -27.66 30.60
CA VAL A 670 -7.08 -27.83 30.82
C VAL A 670 -7.88 -27.49 29.57
N GLN A 671 -9.06 -28.10 29.43
CA GLN A 671 -9.94 -27.87 28.30
C GLN A 671 -11.42 -27.86 28.67
N GLY A 672 -12.23 -27.27 27.79
CA GLY A 672 -13.69 -27.26 27.86
C GLY A 672 -14.23 -26.28 28.90
N GLY A 673 -15.45 -26.52 29.35
CA GLY A 673 -16.14 -25.61 30.26
C GLY A 673 -16.74 -24.40 29.52
N THR A 674 -17.00 -23.32 30.25
CA THR A 674 -17.55 -22.06 29.74
C THR A 674 -16.79 -20.87 30.32
N ALA A 675 -16.48 -19.92 29.48
CA ALA A 675 -15.87 -18.65 29.84
C ALA A 675 -16.28 -17.55 28.81
N GLU A 676 -16.19 -16.30 29.24
CA GLU A 676 -16.21 -15.16 28.32
C GLU A 676 -14.86 -15.06 27.61
N ALA A 677 -14.86 -14.67 26.34
CA ALA A 677 -13.67 -14.47 25.55
C ALA A 677 -13.79 -13.14 24.77
N ASP A 678 -12.66 -12.48 24.55
CA ASP A 678 -12.60 -11.32 23.69
C ASP A 678 -12.64 -11.70 22.18
N GLY A 679 -12.53 -10.71 21.29
CA GLY A 679 -12.56 -10.90 19.84
C GLY A 679 -11.42 -11.75 19.28
N ASP A 680 -10.31 -11.87 19.99
CA ASP A 680 -9.15 -12.70 19.63
C ASP A 680 -9.17 -14.07 20.32
N GLY A 681 -10.23 -14.36 21.08
CA GLY A 681 -10.42 -15.64 21.78
C GLY A 681 -9.69 -15.73 23.09
N VAL A 682 -9.10 -14.67 23.64
CA VAL A 682 -8.48 -14.65 24.96
C VAL A 682 -9.56 -14.69 26.03
N LEU A 683 -9.46 -15.66 26.97
CA LEU A 683 -10.50 -15.88 27.97
C LEU A 683 -10.39 -14.94 29.16
N ASP A 684 -11.53 -14.48 29.66
CA ASP A 684 -11.61 -13.95 31.01
C ASP A 684 -11.57 -15.13 32.00
N LEU A 685 -10.38 -15.34 32.58
CA LEU A 685 -10.12 -16.46 33.50
C LEU A 685 -11.00 -16.44 34.74
N SER A 686 -11.52 -15.27 35.13
CA SER A 686 -12.41 -15.15 36.31
C SER A 686 -13.81 -15.72 36.05
N THR A 687 -14.20 -15.81 34.76
CA THR A 687 -15.49 -16.38 34.35
C THR A 687 -15.40 -17.86 33.97
N TRP A 688 -14.17 -18.42 33.84
CA TRP A 688 -13.99 -19.78 33.33
C TRP A 688 -14.28 -20.83 34.39
N THR A 689 -15.27 -21.67 34.09
CA THR A 689 -15.75 -22.75 34.95
C THR A 689 -16.00 -24.06 34.21
N GLY A 690 -15.96 -25.18 34.89
CA GLY A 690 -16.33 -26.49 34.35
C GLY A 690 -15.30 -27.11 33.40
N TYR A 691 -14.04 -26.65 33.41
CA TYR A 691 -12.96 -27.25 32.64
C TYR A 691 -12.49 -28.58 33.21
N SER A 692 -11.82 -29.39 32.42
CA SER A 692 -11.25 -30.67 32.74
C SER A 692 -9.78 -30.74 32.34
N THR A 693 -9.01 -31.56 33.05
CA THR A 693 -7.59 -31.79 32.73
C THR A 693 -7.44 -32.53 31.40
N LEU A 694 -6.58 -32.05 30.54
CA LEU A 694 -6.15 -32.69 29.31
C LEU A 694 -4.84 -33.45 29.51
N GLY A 695 -3.89 -32.90 30.25
CA GLY A 695 -2.59 -33.50 30.55
C GLY A 695 -1.72 -32.58 31.40
N SER A 696 -0.57 -33.08 31.88
CA SER A 696 0.39 -32.29 32.64
C SER A 696 1.80 -32.55 32.14
N ARG A 697 2.64 -31.51 32.06
CA ARG A 697 4.04 -31.56 31.63
C ARG A 697 4.86 -30.48 32.34
N ALA A 698 6.15 -30.72 32.50
CA ALA A 698 7.09 -29.69 32.95
C ALA A 698 7.39 -28.72 31.81
N ALA A 699 7.51 -27.43 32.12
CA ALA A 699 8.06 -26.44 31.19
C ALA A 699 9.59 -26.56 31.12
N GLU A 700 10.17 -26.38 29.94
CA GLU A 700 11.61 -26.46 29.72
C GLU A 700 12.28 -25.09 29.78
#